data_9d1bc3d71d02e8867c340f72d57a75c7
#
_entry.id   9d1bc3d71d02e8867c340f72d57a75c7
#
_cell.length_a   1.000
_cell.length_b   1.000
_cell.length_c   1.000
_cell.angle_alpha   90.00
_cell.angle_beta   90.00
_cell.angle_gamma   90.00
#
_symmetry.space_group_name_H-M   'P 1'
#
loop_
_entity.id
_entity.type
_entity.pdbx_description
1 polymer ?
#
loop_
_entity_poly.entity_id
_entity_poly.type
_entity_poly.pdbx_seq_one_letter_code
_entity_poly.pdbx_strand_id
1 'polypeptide(L)'
;MIDTRIILGVQIIYNPPYNTGARDWKYNNDYVDGSDAYRHSKWLSFMEKRLKLAKKLLNQKTGVLIVTIDEHEVHHLRTLLEDIFDDFYIQMTTDVINPKGVTQGRFSRVEEYNIFCFAPNAFVADSDDNLLNPPETKHHPRWKGLLRSGTDAQREDRENMFYPVLVDETTGKVVGAGDPLPLSVNPDINEKIDGYSAAWPIRKDGSYGRWSVGAEKLRILISKGYVSCGRYDSQRGTWGISYISQPNQKLIEEGKIIITERNPVTNVVTVEYASNENRVVKTVWHRTSHDAGAYGSDILTEIIGQTNSFSFPKSLYAEHDSILSILRNRKDALVVDFFAGSGTTLHAINLLNYEDGGNRRCILVTNNEVSEDDSKELIRSGILPGTYEWDAKGICRAVTWPRTKYSILGHHADGSPLQKEYFTTRTISTDIDRNIKQLHISPETLDIKARKDLVGLFGKDKLPQTLVKSNESYVISEKHTVSILFDTSKAQLYLDALTGQDHITDFYIVTQNSRDFRDIRSKIIDLLGPNSVEKQERIPMSDGFKSNAAYFKLGFLDKASVRVGRQFREMLPTLWMKAGCFGPCPKLAGQKIPEYMVIPENRMAILNNNSCYAKFVEEVENAPEIETVYLVTDSDADYRIMSRGLNVKHTYQLYRDYLDNFRINSRR
;
A
#
# COMPACT_ATOMS: atom_id res chain seq x y z
N MET A 1 -22.41 5.83 24.70
CA MET A 1 -22.25 4.56 24.00
C MET A 1 -22.58 4.76 22.54
N ILE A 2 -21.72 4.28 21.64
CA ILE A 2 -22.01 4.26 20.22
C ILE A 2 -23.18 3.29 20.03
N ASP A 3 -24.26 3.72 19.40
CA ASP A 3 -25.38 2.82 19.08
C ASP A 3 -24.87 1.75 18.12
N THR A 4 -24.72 0.52 18.61
CA THR A 4 -24.17 -0.61 17.85
C THR A 4 -25.00 -0.98 16.63
N ARG A 5 -26.19 -0.43 16.44
CA ARG A 5 -27.04 -0.67 15.27
C ARG A 5 -26.64 0.12 14.03
N ILE A 6 -25.76 1.12 14.14
CA ILE A 6 -25.37 1.99 13.01
C ILE A 6 -23.98 1.65 12.47
N ILE A 7 -23.17 0.81 13.14
CA ILE A 7 -21.80 0.55 12.73
C ILE A 7 -21.74 -0.76 11.92
N LEU A 8 -22.05 -0.65 10.62
CA LEU A 8 -21.74 -1.69 9.66
C LEU A 8 -20.21 -1.79 9.53
N GLY A 9 -19.62 -2.93 9.89
CA GLY A 9 -18.23 -3.23 9.56
C GLY A 9 -17.17 -2.93 10.62
N VAL A 10 -17.49 -2.92 11.92
CA VAL A 10 -16.46 -2.76 12.98
C VAL A 10 -15.50 -3.93 12.96
N GLN A 11 -14.21 -3.60 12.85
CA GLN A 11 -13.09 -4.48 13.07
C GLN A 11 -12.38 -4.05 14.36
N ILE A 12 -11.77 -4.98 15.06
CA ILE A 12 -11.07 -4.63 16.30
C ILE A 12 -9.65 -5.13 16.22
N ILE A 13 -8.72 -4.25 16.54
CA ILE A 13 -7.30 -4.57 16.72
C ILE A 13 -6.98 -4.46 18.20
N TYR A 14 -6.19 -5.39 18.69
CA TYR A 14 -5.96 -5.56 20.10
C TYR A 14 -4.49 -5.89 20.37
N ASN A 15 -3.74 -4.90 20.86
CA ASN A 15 -2.35 -5.08 21.26
C ASN A 15 -2.22 -5.02 22.79
N PRO A 16 -2.64 -6.08 23.52
CA PRO A 16 -2.66 -6.03 24.98
C PRO A 16 -1.24 -6.03 25.56
N PRO A 17 -1.08 -5.69 26.85
CA PRO A 17 0.17 -5.92 27.57
C PRO A 17 0.54 -7.42 27.53
N TYR A 18 1.80 -7.72 27.17
CA TYR A 18 2.25 -9.11 26.94
C TYR A 18 2.55 -9.91 28.20
N ASN A 19 2.45 -9.28 29.37
CA ASN A 19 2.68 -9.93 30.66
C ASN A 19 4.06 -10.61 30.78
N THR A 20 5.09 -9.96 30.22
CA THR A 20 6.46 -10.50 30.16
C THR A 20 7.15 -10.55 31.51
N GLY A 21 6.66 -9.77 32.50
CA GLY A 21 7.29 -9.56 33.80
C GLY A 21 8.46 -8.57 33.78
N ALA A 22 8.72 -7.91 32.65
CA ALA A 22 9.75 -6.90 32.51
C ALA A 22 9.26 -5.51 32.98
N ARG A 23 10.09 -4.78 33.75
CA ARG A 23 9.74 -3.49 34.35
C ARG A 23 10.18 -2.27 33.51
N ASP A 24 10.75 -2.50 32.34
CA ASP A 24 11.45 -1.50 31.53
C ASP A 24 10.57 -0.79 30.50
N TRP A 25 9.26 -0.96 30.55
CA TRP A 25 8.33 -0.43 29.58
C TRP A 25 7.54 0.76 30.12
N LYS A 26 7.39 1.83 29.33
CA LYS A 26 6.45 2.93 29.62
C LYS A 26 4.99 2.49 29.61
N TYR A 27 4.71 1.36 29.01
CA TYR A 27 3.44 0.65 29.09
C TYR A 27 3.60 -0.42 30.16
N ASN A 28 2.80 -0.37 31.22
CA ASN A 28 2.93 -1.32 32.32
C ASN A 28 2.55 -2.74 31.83
N ASN A 29 3.54 -3.47 31.31
CA ASN A 29 3.41 -4.90 31.07
C ASN A 29 3.42 -5.70 32.38
N ASP A 30 3.85 -5.08 33.48
CA ASP A 30 3.73 -5.57 34.84
C ASP A 30 2.34 -5.30 35.39
N TYR A 31 1.28 -5.61 34.63
CA TYR A 31 -0.07 -5.62 35.21
C TYR A 31 -0.10 -6.52 36.47
N VAL A 32 0.75 -7.54 36.46
CA VAL A 32 1.00 -8.42 37.62
C VAL A 32 2.50 -8.68 37.71
N ASP A 33 3.06 -8.55 38.91
CA ASP A 33 4.48 -8.81 39.17
C ASP A 33 4.90 -10.17 38.63
N GLY A 34 6.07 -10.27 38.00
CA GLY A 34 6.60 -11.50 37.42
C GLY A 34 6.78 -12.64 38.43
N SER A 35 6.91 -12.32 39.73
CA SER A 35 6.98 -13.29 40.84
C SER A 35 5.61 -13.74 41.34
N ASP A 36 4.49 -13.14 40.89
CA ASP A 36 3.16 -13.51 41.32
C ASP A 36 2.75 -14.86 40.72
N ALA A 37 2.48 -15.83 41.58
CA ALA A 37 2.06 -17.22 41.18
C ALA A 37 0.72 -17.22 40.41
N TYR A 38 -0.08 -16.17 40.53
CA TYR A 38 -1.39 -16.01 39.84
C TYR A 38 -1.35 -15.04 38.68
N ARG A 39 -0.18 -14.65 38.20
CA ARG A 39 -0.05 -13.61 37.18
C ARG A 39 -0.85 -13.92 35.91
N HIS A 40 -0.82 -15.13 35.42
CA HIS A 40 -1.55 -15.56 34.21
C HIS A 40 -3.07 -15.50 34.41
N SER A 41 -3.60 -15.99 35.54
CA SER A 41 -5.04 -15.94 35.82
C SER A 41 -5.55 -14.51 36.04
N LYS A 42 -4.75 -13.65 36.67
CA LYS A 42 -5.10 -12.22 36.79
C LYS A 42 -5.13 -11.52 35.43
N TRP A 43 -4.14 -11.81 34.58
CA TRP A 43 -4.09 -11.30 33.22
C TRP A 43 -5.28 -11.80 32.39
N LEU A 44 -5.61 -13.09 32.46
CA LEU A 44 -6.79 -13.66 31.81
C LEU A 44 -8.09 -12.98 32.25
N SER A 45 -8.27 -12.74 33.56
CA SER A 45 -9.44 -12.02 34.07
C SER A 45 -9.52 -10.57 33.56
N PHE A 46 -8.38 -9.92 33.39
CA PHE A 46 -8.28 -8.60 32.79
C PHE A 46 -8.67 -8.64 31.31
N MET A 47 -8.21 -9.62 30.55
CA MET A 47 -8.48 -9.81 29.12
C MET A 47 -9.95 -10.21 28.89
N GLU A 48 -10.49 -11.13 29.67
CA GLU A 48 -11.86 -11.65 29.52
C GLU A 48 -12.90 -10.53 29.45
N LYS A 49 -12.85 -9.59 30.39
CA LYS A 49 -13.79 -8.46 30.44
C LYS A 49 -13.76 -7.63 29.18
N ARG A 50 -12.57 -7.39 28.63
CA ARG A 50 -12.36 -6.56 27.43
C ARG A 50 -12.73 -7.31 26.17
N LEU A 51 -12.38 -8.57 26.06
CA LEU A 51 -12.72 -9.44 24.92
C LEU A 51 -14.24 -9.65 24.81
N LYS A 52 -14.94 -9.83 25.94
CA LYS A 52 -16.41 -9.88 25.97
C LYS A 52 -17.04 -8.58 25.48
N LEU A 53 -16.45 -7.42 25.81
CA LEU A 53 -16.88 -6.13 25.28
C LEU A 53 -16.56 -6.01 23.78
N ALA A 54 -15.39 -6.43 23.36
CA ALA A 54 -14.98 -6.45 21.96
C ALA A 54 -15.95 -7.29 21.12
N LYS A 55 -16.30 -8.50 21.55
CA LYS A 55 -17.30 -9.36 20.86
C LYS A 55 -18.64 -8.63 20.65
N LYS A 56 -19.10 -7.84 21.64
CA LYS A 56 -20.36 -7.05 21.53
C LYS A 56 -20.26 -5.90 20.52
N LEU A 57 -19.07 -5.33 20.31
CA LEU A 57 -18.84 -4.22 19.39
C LEU A 57 -18.59 -4.69 17.96
N LEU A 58 -18.03 -5.89 17.77
CA LEU A 58 -17.76 -6.47 16.46
C LEU A 58 -19.04 -6.67 15.65
N ASN A 59 -18.92 -6.53 14.34
CA ASN A 59 -19.94 -7.01 13.43
C ASN A 59 -19.99 -8.54 13.48
N GLN A 60 -21.11 -9.08 13.95
CA GLN A 60 -21.28 -10.53 14.21
C GLN A 60 -21.26 -11.39 12.93
N LYS A 61 -21.38 -10.79 11.75
CA LYS A 61 -21.36 -11.51 10.47
C LYS A 61 -20.05 -11.38 9.73
N THR A 62 -19.43 -10.20 9.77
CA THR A 62 -18.27 -9.87 8.93
C THR A 62 -17.11 -9.24 9.71
N GLY A 63 -17.25 -9.12 11.04
CA GLY A 63 -16.20 -8.56 11.88
C GLY A 63 -14.99 -9.48 12.01
N VAL A 64 -13.83 -8.89 12.24
CA VAL A 64 -12.61 -9.62 12.59
C VAL A 64 -11.99 -8.95 13.81
N LEU A 65 -11.62 -9.77 14.80
CA LEU A 65 -10.75 -9.36 15.89
C LEU A 65 -9.33 -9.84 15.56
N ILE A 66 -8.36 -8.93 15.66
CA ILE A 66 -6.93 -9.26 15.58
C ILE A 66 -6.33 -9.01 16.96
N VAL A 67 -5.66 -9.99 17.54
CA VAL A 67 -4.94 -9.83 18.81
C VAL A 67 -3.48 -10.19 18.59
N THR A 68 -2.59 -9.24 18.81
CA THR A 68 -1.14 -9.52 18.78
C THR A 68 -0.64 -9.89 20.18
N ILE A 69 0.21 -10.89 20.25
CA ILE A 69 0.75 -11.43 21.51
C ILE A 69 2.10 -12.09 21.28
N ASP A 70 2.87 -12.24 22.34
CA ASP A 70 4.11 -13.00 22.32
C ASP A 70 3.99 -14.42 22.93
N GLU A 71 5.11 -15.10 23.04
CA GLU A 71 5.19 -16.48 23.57
C GLU A 71 4.72 -16.64 25.02
N HIS A 72 4.73 -15.55 25.82
CA HIS A 72 4.43 -15.66 27.26
C HIS A 72 2.96 -15.98 27.53
N GLU A 73 2.05 -15.42 26.73
CA GLU A 73 0.61 -15.55 26.95
C GLU A 73 -0.17 -16.14 25.77
N VAL A 74 0.47 -16.46 24.64
CA VAL A 74 -0.22 -16.93 23.42
C VAL A 74 -1.11 -18.14 23.67
N HIS A 75 -0.68 -19.08 24.48
CA HIS A 75 -1.43 -20.32 24.79
C HIS A 75 -2.67 -20.02 25.63
N HIS A 76 -2.51 -19.21 26.67
CA HIS A 76 -3.61 -18.80 27.55
C HIS A 76 -4.64 -17.95 26.81
N LEU A 77 -4.15 -16.99 26.01
CA LEU A 77 -5.01 -16.13 25.21
C LEU A 77 -5.81 -16.95 24.18
N ARG A 78 -5.16 -17.89 23.51
CA ARG A 78 -5.82 -18.74 22.50
C ARG A 78 -7.00 -19.48 23.09
N THR A 79 -6.83 -20.12 24.25
CA THR A 79 -7.91 -20.84 24.96
C THR A 79 -9.05 -19.89 25.36
N LEU A 80 -8.71 -18.71 25.89
CA LEU A 80 -9.73 -17.71 26.27
C LEU A 80 -10.51 -17.20 25.04
N LEU A 81 -9.84 -17.03 23.91
CA LEU A 81 -10.53 -16.61 22.67
C LEU A 81 -11.47 -17.69 22.15
N GLU A 82 -11.09 -18.96 22.22
CA GLU A 82 -11.95 -20.10 21.84
C GLU A 82 -13.21 -20.17 22.72
N ASP A 83 -13.10 -19.88 24.01
CA ASP A 83 -14.24 -19.82 24.90
C ASP A 83 -15.19 -18.63 24.64
N ILE A 84 -14.62 -17.45 24.34
CA ILE A 84 -15.43 -16.24 24.16
C ILE A 84 -16.00 -16.16 22.74
N PHE A 85 -15.24 -16.55 21.72
CA PHE A 85 -15.56 -16.45 20.29
C PHE A 85 -15.87 -17.82 19.69
N ASP A 86 -16.67 -18.62 20.39
CA ASP A 86 -17.04 -20.01 20.08
C ASP A 86 -17.73 -20.19 18.72
N ASP A 87 -18.35 -19.14 18.20
CA ASP A 87 -19.01 -19.06 16.89
C ASP A 87 -18.13 -18.43 15.78
N PHE A 88 -16.86 -18.09 16.09
CA PHE A 88 -15.92 -17.48 15.17
C PHE A 88 -14.86 -18.52 14.71
N TYR A 89 -14.34 -18.36 13.50
CA TYR A 89 -13.18 -19.13 13.06
C TYR A 89 -11.89 -18.46 13.56
N ILE A 90 -11.08 -19.18 14.34
CA ILE A 90 -9.87 -18.63 14.94
C ILE A 90 -8.63 -19.20 14.28
N GLN A 91 -7.79 -18.32 13.74
CA GLN A 91 -6.53 -18.68 13.09
C GLN A 91 -5.39 -17.81 13.62
N MET A 92 -4.19 -18.38 13.71
CA MET A 92 -2.99 -17.69 14.17
C MET A 92 -1.98 -17.57 13.04
N THR A 93 -1.30 -16.43 12.96
CA THR A 93 -0.13 -16.22 12.13
C THR A 93 1.09 -15.93 12.99
N THR A 94 2.27 -16.29 12.49
CA THR A 94 3.57 -15.97 13.09
C THR A 94 4.23 -14.90 12.24
N ASP A 95 4.63 -13.79 12.84
CA ASP A 95 5.27 -12.67 12.17
C ASP A 95 6.70 -12.48 12.65
N VAL A 96 7.66 -12.48 11.73
CA VAL A 96 9.08 -12.26 12.04
C VAL A 96 9.34 -10.75 12.13
N ILE A 97 9.31 -10.24 13.36
CA ILE A 97 9.44 -8.81 13.65
C ILE A 97 10.86 -8.36 14.01
N ASN A 98 11.75 -9.29 14.26
CA ASN A 98 13.16 -9.03 14.55
C ASN A 98 14.05 -10.17 14.04
N PRO A 99 14.44 -10.19 12.77
CA PRO A 99 15.21 -11.29 12.19
C PRO A 99 16.62 -11.46 12.82
N LYS A 100 17.12 -10.45 13.53
CA LYS A 100 18.39 -10.54 14.28
C LYS A 100 18.24 -11.36 15.56
N GLY A 101 17.02 -11.47 16.06
CA GLY A 101 16.68 -12.18 17.28
C GLY A 101 17.10 -11.46 18.56
N VAL A 102 16.41 -11.80 19.64
CA VAL A 102 16.77 -11.40 21.01
C VAL A 102 17.20 -12.65 21.77
N THR A 103 18.47 -12.70 22.20
CA THR A 103 19.01 -13.84 22.92
C THR A 103 18.43 -13.92 24.33
N GLN A 104 17.77 -15.04 24.64
CA GLN A 104 17.17 -15.31 25.95
C GLN A 104 17.85 -16.50 26.68
N GLY A 105 19.12 -16.71 26.40
CA GLY A 105 19.91 -17.78 27.00
C GLY A 105 19.69 -19.20 26.40
N ARG A 106 18.74 -19.33 25.45
CA ARG A 106 18.42 -20.53 24.67
C ARG A 106 18.31 -20.13 23.19
N PHE A 107 17.18 -20.41 22.55
CA PHE A 107 16.93 -19.91 21.20
C PHE A 107 16.70 -18.39 21.20
N SER A 108 17.19 -17.72 20.16
CA SER A 108 16.90 -16.28 19.97
C SER A 108 15.49 -16.11 19.41
N ARG A 109 14.66 -15.35 20.10
CA ARG A 109 13.31 -15.03 19.66
C ARG A 109 13.35 -14.02 18.53
N VAL A 110 12.56 -14.26 17.47
CA VAL A 110 12.48 -13.41 16.27
C VAL A 110 11.05 -12.98 15.96
N GLU A 111 10.04 -13.59 16.60
CA GLU A 111 8.65 -13.54 16.20
C GLU A 111 7.70 -12.99 17.26
N GLU A 112 6.53 -12.60 16.78
CA GLU A 112 5.28 -12.40 17.52
C GLU A 112 4.15 -13.13 16.80
N TYR A 113 3.00 -13.23 17.46
CA TYR A 113 1.83 -13.95 16.97
C TYR A 113 0.66 -13.00 16.78
N ASN A 114 -0.05 -13.12 15.65
CA ASN A 114 -1.33 -12.46 15.42
C ASN A 114 -2.42 -13.53 15.44
N ILE A 115 -3.38 -13.43 16.36
CA ILE A 115 -4.55 -14.30 16.44
C ILE A 115 -5.73 -13.56 15.82
N PHE A 116 -6.28 -14.14 14.76
CA PHE A 116 -7.45 -13.63 14.05
C PHE A 116 -8.67 -14.42 14.46
N CYS A 117 -9.72 -13.73 14.91
CA CYS A 117 -11.04 -14.32 15.14
C CYS A 117 -11.99 -13.77 14.08
N PHE A 118 -12.35 -14.61 13.12
CA PHE A 118 -13.21 -14.26 11.97
C PHE A 118 -14.66 -14.58 12.28
N ALA A 119 -15.56 -13.61 12.13
CA ALA A 119 -16.99 -13.87 12.11
C ALA A 119 -17.37 -14.75 10.90
N PRO A 120 -18.55 -15.43 10.90
CA PRO A 120 -18.86 -16.48 9.90
C PRO A 120 -18.72 -16.09 8.43
N ASN A 121 -18.91 -14.83 8.08
CA ASN A 121 -18.80 -14.31 6.70
C ASN A 121 -17.58 -13.40 6.51
N ALA A 122 -16.59 -13.48 7.40
CA ALA A 122 -15.33 -12.77 7.27
C ALA A 122 -14.28 -13.68 6.64
N PHE A 123 -13.47 -13.13 5.73
CA PHE A 123 -12.45 -13.88 4.99
C PHE A 123 -11.17 -13.05 4.88
N VAL A 124 -10.05 -13.74 4.69
CA VAL A 124 -8.80 -13.12 4.27
C VAL A 124 -8.97 -12.66 2.83
N ALA A 125 -8.63 -11.41 2.54
CA ALA A 125 -8.71 -10.85 1.19
C ALA A 125 -7.66 -11.50 0.27
N ASP A 126 -8.01 -11.63 -1.00
CA ASP A 126 -7.06 -12.03 -2.03
C ASP A 126 -5.87 -11.07 -2.05
N SER A 127 -4.66 -11.59 -2.20
CA SER A 127 -3.43 -10.81 -2.17
C SER A 127 -2.50 -11.20 -3.31
N ASP A 128 -1.77 -10.24 -3.86
CA ASP A 128 -0.67 -10.47 -4.79
C ASP A 128 0.60 -10.94 -4.07
N ASP A 129 0.65 -10.79 -2.75
CA ASP A 129 1.76 -11.17 -1.88
C ASP A 129 1.32 -12.20 -0.84
N ASN A 130 2.10 -13.26 -0.66
CA ASN A 130 1.82 -14.31 0.32
C ASN A 130 2.46 -14.05 1.70
N LEU A 131 3.21 -12.96 1.87
CA LEU A 131 3.95 -12.52 3.06
C LEU A 131 5.04 -13.48 3.57
N LEU A 132 5.20 -14.66 2.99
CA LEU A 132 6.24 -15.63 3.38
C LEU A 132 7.49 -15.51 2.50
N ASN A 133 7.29 -15.52 1.17
CA ASN A 133 8.38 -15.42 0.21
C ASN A 133 8.49 -14.00 -0.32
N PRO A 134 9.69 -13.53 -0.72
CA PRO A 134 9.82 -12.25 -1.39
C PRO A 134 8.82 -12.13 -2.56
N PRO A 135 8.24 -10.96 -2.82
CA PRO A 135 7.39 -10.75 -3.97
C PRO A 135 8.15 -11.15 -5.23
N GLU A 136 7.55 -11.98 -6.08
CA GLU A 136 8.12 -12.27 -7.38
C GLU A 136 8.07 -11.01 -8.23
N THR A 137 9.17 -10.69 -8.92
CA THR A 137 9.18 -9.62 -9.91
C THR A 137 8.17 -9.94 -11.00
N LYS A 138 7.15 -9.11 -11.17
CA LYS A 138 6.18 -9.26 -12.25
C LYS A 138 6.93 -9.07 -13.57
N HIS A 139 7.04 -10.12 -14.37
CA HIS A 139 7.56 -10.02 -15.72
C HIS A 139 6.38 -9.69 -16.63
N HIS A 140 6.43 -8.54 -17.29
CA HIS A 140 5.44 -8.22 -18.32
C HIS A 140 5.64 -9.10 -19.56
N PRO A 141 4.53 -9.53 -20.20
CA PRO A 141 4.61 -10.25 -21.47
C PRO A 141 5.32 -9.38 -22.54
N ARG A 142 6.33 -9.95 -23.20
CA ARG A 142 7.14 -9.18 -24.12
C ARG A 142 6.44 -8.89 -25.43
N TRP A 143 6.61 -7.68 -25.88
CA TRP A 143 6.39 -7.27 -27.26
C TRP A 143 7.62 -7.60 -28.09
N LYS A 144 7.44 -8.24 -29.22
CA LYS A 144 8.52 -8.63 -30.13
C LYS A 144 8.65 -7.61 -31.25
N GLY A 145 9.88 -7.18 -31.57
CA GLY A 145 10.12 -6.35 -32.74
C GLY A 145 9.63 -7.02 -34.03
N LEU A 146 8.94 -6.27 -34.87
CA LEU A 146 8.41 -6.77 -36.13
C LEU A 146 9.51 -7.03 -37.16
N LEU A 147 10.57 -6.23 -37.16
CA LEU A 147 11.74 -6.42 -38.03
C LEU A 147 12.42 -7.75 -37.72
N ARG A 148 12.60 -8.60 -38.71
CA ARG A 148 13.28 -9.89 -38.58
C ARG A 148 14.78 -9.67 -38.37
N SER A 149 15.37 -10.36 -37.40
CA SER A 149 16.79 -10.40 -37.10
C SER A 149 17.35 -11.82 -37.29
N GLY A 150 18.66 -11.95 -37.50
CA GLY A 150 19.36 -13.23 -37.65
C GLY A 150 19.43 -13.76 -39.10
N THR A 151 19.62 -15.06 -39.26
CA THR A 151 19.56 -15.71 -40.54
C THR A 151 18.21 -15.55 -41.19
N ASP A 152 18.13 -15.41 -42.53
CA ASP A 152 16.85 -15.33 -43.25
C ASP A 152 16.10 -13.98 -42.94
N ALA A 153 16.88 -12.89 -42.85
CA ALA A 153 16.35 -11.57 -42.46
C ALA A 153 16.37 -10.54 -43.59
N GLN A 154 16.87 -10.91 -44.76
CA GLN A 154 16.94 -10.02 -45.93
C GLN A 154 15.61 -10.04 -46.69
N ARG A 155 15.38 -8.99 -47.47
CA ARG A 155 14.18 -8.88 -48.31
C ARG A 155 14.04 -10.03 -49.29
N GLU A 156 15.17 -10.44 -49.86
CA GLU A 156 15.29 -11.51 -50.87
C GLU A 156 14.90 -12.88 -50.30
N ASP A 157 15.05 -13.10 -49.01
CA ASP A 157 14.70 -14.36 -48.37
C ASP A 157 13.17 -14.65 -48.41
N ARG A 158 12.35 -13.58 -48.35
CA ARG A 158 10.89 -13.68 -48.45
C ARG A 158 10.27 -12.36 -48.93
N GLU A 159 10.10 -12.19 -50.23
CA GLU A 159 9.63 -10.97 -50.86
C GLU A 159 8.24 -10.51 -50.32
N ASN A 160 7.32 -11.45 -50.03
CA ASN A 160 5.99 -11.12 -49.48
C ASN A 160 5.99 -10.58 -48.03
N MET A 161 7.15 -10.50 -47.40
CA MET A 161 7.32 -9.94 -46.05
C MET A 161 7.92 -8.51 -46.08
N PHE A 162 7.96 -7.89 -47.24
CA PHE A 162 8.42 -6.51 -47.43
C PHE A 162 7.23 -5.65 -47.86
N TYR A 163 6.64 -4.92 -46.93
CA TYR A 163 5.47 -4.10 -47.15
C TYR A 163 5.49 -2.89 -46.17
N PRO A 164 4.77 -1.78 -46.49
CA PRO A 164 4.70 -0.63 -45.57
C PRO A 164 3.73 -0.91 -44.40
N VAL A 165 4.14 -0.53 -43.20
CA VAL A 165 3.25 -0.42 -42.05
C VAL A 165 2.87 1.05 -41.90
N LEU A 166 1.56 1.34 -41.89
CA LEU A 166 1.03 2.70 -41.90
C LEU A 166 0.92 3.24 -40.50
N VAL A 167 1.56 4.39 -40.25
CA VAL A 167 1.64 5.02 -38.93
C VAL A 167 1.09 6.45 -39.01
N ASP A 168 0.21 6.80 -38.09
CA ASP A 168 -0.18 8.17 -37.84
C ASP A 168 0.89 8.86 -36.97
N GLU A 169 1.63 9.78 -37.56
CA GLU A 169 2.74 10.50 -36.91
C GLU A 169 2.29 11.31 -35.68
N THR A 170 1.05 11.78 -35.65
CA THR A 170 0.54 12.63 -34.60
C THR A 170 0.24 11.84 -33.35
N THR A 171 -0.35 10.66 -33.52
CA THR A 171 -0.84 9.84 -32.41
C THR A 171 0.07 8.65 -32.09
N GLY A 172 0.99 8.28 -33.00
CA GLY A 172 1.76 7.02 -32.94
C GLY A 172 0.91 5.78 -33.18
N LYS A 173 -0.29 5.91 -33.74
CA LYS A 173 -1.18 4.79 -34.03
C LYS A 173 -0.73 4.05 -35.27
N VAL A 174 -0.63 2.73 -35.20
CA VAL A 174 -0.54 1.86 -36.39
C VAL A 174 -1.93 1.67 -36.96
N VAL A 175 -2.18 2.24 -38.13
CA VAL A 175 -3.51 2.25 -38.76
C VAL A 175 -3.73 1.11 -39.73
N GLY A 176 -2.64 0.54 -40.28
CA GLY A 176 -2.76 -0.54 -41.26
C GLY A 176 -1.42 -1.07 -41.73
N ALA A 177 -1.51 -1.99 -42.69
CA ALA A 177 -0.36 -2.52 -43.44
C ALA A 177 -0.73 -2.53 -44.92
N GLY A 178 0.16 -2.01 -45.77
CA GLY A 178 -0.01 -2.07 -47.23
C GLY A 178 0.27 -3.46 -47.79
N ASP A 179 0.27 -3.58 -49.12
CA ASP A 179 0.56 -4.84 -49.81
C ASP A 179 2.09 -4.97 -50.01
N PRO A 180 2.58 -6.23 -50.16
CA PRO A 180 4.00 -6.49 -50.41
C PRO A 180 4.50 -5.81 -51.68
N LEU A 181 5.67 -5.19 -51.59
CA LEU A 181 6.33 -4.54 -52.72
C LEU A 181 7.24 -5.52 -53.43
N PRO A 182 7.07 -5.76 -54.78
CA PRO A 182 7.94 -6.66 -55.57
C PRO A 182 9.44 -6.29 -55.44
N LEU A 183 10.32 -7.30 -55.54
CA LEU A 183 11.78 -7.11 -55.42
C LEU A 183 12.33 -6.10 -56.43
N SER A 184 11.71 -6.00 -57.61
CA SER A 184 12.11 -5.06 -58.68
C SER A 184 11.81 -3.58 -58.37
N VAL A 185 11.05 -3.32 -57.33
CA VAL A 185 10.59 -1.94 -56.96
C VAL A 185 11.22 -1.53 -55.63
N ASN A 186 11.90 -0.40 -55.57
CA ASN A 186 12.36 0.19 -54.32
C ASN A 186 11.30 1.09 -53.71
N PRO A 187 11.10 1.07 -52.40
CA PRO A 187 10.16 1.98 -51.75
C PRO A 187 10.65 3.42 -51.77
N ASP A 188 9.76 4.36 -51.91
CA ASP A 188 10.00 5.73 -51.44
C ASP A 188 9.75 5.78 -49.93
N ILE A 189 10.81 5.90 -49.17
CA ILE A 189 10.75 5.90 -47.69
C ILE A 189 10.05 7.13 -47.09
N ASN A 190 9.89 8.20 -47.88
CA ASN A 190 9.23 9.43 -47.49
C ASN A 190 7.79 9.53 -48.00
N GLU A 191 7.34 8.54 -48.74
CA GLU A 191 5.98 8.52 -49.28
C GLU A 191 4.95 8.39 -48.15
N LYS A 192 3.90 9.23 -48.26
CA LYS A 192 2.70 9.08 -47.43
C LYS A 192 1.64 8.32 -48.20
N ILE A 193 1.24 7.18 -47.66
CA ILE A 193 0.18 6.33 -48.22
C ILE A 193 -1.11 6.65 -47.48
N ASP A 194 -2.14 7.08 -48.20
CA ASP A 194 -3.44 7.52 -47.63
C ASP A 194 -3.30 8.58 -46.51
N GLY A 195 -2.24 9.43 -46.61
CA GLY A 195 -1.96 10.46 -45.62
C GLY A 195 -1.16 10.00 -44.38
N TYR A 196 -0.85 8.71 -44.28
CA TYR A 196 -0.04 8.11 -43.20
C TYR A 196 1.38 7.86 -43.62
N SER A 197 2.31 7.93 -42.65
CA SER A 197 3.72 7.59 -42.89
C SER A 197 3.91 6.09 -43.04
N ALA A 198 4.74 5.70 -44.00
CA ALA A 198 5.05 4.32 -44.28
C ALA A 198 6.32 3.85 -43.51
N ALA A 199 6.16 2.98 -42.50
CA ALA A 199 7.27 2.32 -41.86
C ALA A 199 7.70 1.09 -42.70
N TRP A 200 8.93 1.11 -43.16
CA TRP A 200 9.55 0.02 -43.95
C TRP A 200 10.52 -0.81 -43.09
N PRO A 201 10.77 -2.09 -43.42
CA PRO A 201 11.72 -2.93 -42.73
C PRO A 201 13.16 -2.61 -43.12
N ILE A 202 13.62 -1.42 -42.75
CA ILE A 202 14.97 -0.94 -43.03
C ILE A 202 15.88 -1.30 -41.88
N ARG A 203 17.02 -1.91 -42.18
CA ARG A 203 18.05 -2.26 -41.22
C ARG A 203 18.97 -1.06 -40.94
N LYS A 204 19.75 -1.12 -39.88
CA LYS A 204 20.65 -0.03 -39.49
C LYS A 204 21.77 0.27 -40.46
N ASP A 205 22.14 -0.73 -41.27
CA ASP A 205 23.13 -0.58 -42.36
C ASP A 205 22.51 0.02 -43.64
N GLY A 206 21.23 0.39 -43.60
CA GLY A 206 20.48 0.90 -44.75
C GLY A 206 19.97 -0.18 -45.71
N SER A 207 20.29 -1.45 -45.48
CA SER A 207 19.78 -2.54 -46.29
C SER A 207 18.29 -2.83 -46.01
N TYR A 208 17.61 -3.42 -47.03
CA TYR A 208 16.25 -3.81 -46.88
C TYR A 208 16.15 -5.19 -46.21
N GLY A 209 15.57 -5.18 -45.02
CA GLY A 209 15.22 -6.40 -44.29
C GLY A 209 13.82 -6.89 -44.66
N ARG A 210 13.21 -7.68 -43.78
CA ARG A 210 11.82 -8.13 -43.89
C ARG A 210 11.11 -8.13 -42.55
N TRP A 211 9.80 -8.08 -42.60
CA TRP A 211 8.98 -8.27 -41.41
C TRP A 211 8.91 -9.74 -40.98
N SER A 212 8.63 -9.99 -39.71
CA SER A 212 8.46 -11.32 -39.14
C SER A 212 7.06 -11.89 -39.38
N VAL A 213 6.10 -11.06 -39.77
CA VAL A 213 4.65 -11.39 -39.94
C VAL A 213 4.21 -10.88 -41.32
N GLY A 214 3.38 -11.61 -42.03
CA GLY A 214 2.77 -11.18 -43.29
C GLY A 214 1.70 -10.10 -43.11
N ALA A 215 1.47 -9.30 -44.15
CA ALA A 215 0.59 -8.12 -44.10
C ALA A 215 -0.84 -8.42 -43.60
N GLU A 216 -1.49 -9.47 -44.12
CA GLU A 216 -2.85 -9.88 -43.70
C GLU A 216 -2.89 -10.20 -42.19
N LYS A 217 -1.93 -11.00 -41.73
CA LYS A 217 -1.85 -11.34 -40.29
C LYS A 217 -1.60 -10.11 -39.45
N LEU A 218 -0.76 -9.16 -39.93
CA LEU A 218 -0.49 -7.92 -39.23
C LEU A 218 -1.76 -7.05 -39.11
N ARG A 219 -2.56 -6.95 -40.17
CA ARG A 219 -3.86 -6.23 -40.14
C ARG A 219 -4.80 -6.78 -39.06
N ILE A 220 -4.84 -8.11 -38.89
CA ILE A 220 -5.60 -8.75 -37.81
C ILE A 220 -5.03 -8.40 -36.44
N LEU A 221 -3.70 -8.38 -36.28
CA LEU A 221 -3.06 -7.99 -35.01
C LEU A 221 -3.29 -6.51 -34.66
N ILE A 222 -3.28 -5.63 -35.64
CA ILE A 222 -3.61 -4.21 -35.50
C ILE A 222 -5.04 -4.05 -34.98
N SER A 223 -6.02 -4.75 -35.57
CA SER A 223 -7.42 -4.68 -35.12
C SER A 223 -7.60 -5.17 -33.68
N LYS A 224 -6.81 -6.16 -33.26
CA LYS A 224 -6.79 -6.67 -31.88
C LYS A 224 -6.06 -5.74 -30.90
N GLY A 225 -5.35 -4.71 -31.36
CA GLY A 225 -4.50 -3.85 -30.53
C GLY A 225 -3.17 -4.50 -30.15
N TYR A 226 -2.72 -5.49 -30.88
CA TYR A 226 -1.52 -6.28 -30.62
C TYR A 226 -0.30 -5.80 -31.43
N VAL A 227 -0.36 -4.57 -31.94
CA VAL A 227 0.76 -3.92 -32.67
C VAL A 227 0.97 -2.53 -32.07
N SER A 228 2.19 -2.22 -31.74
CA SER A 228 2.61 -0.94 -31.17
C SER A 228 3.65 -0.27 -32.05
N CYS A 229 3.57 1.05 -32.17
CA CYS A 229 4.57 1.89 -32.81
C CYS A 229 5.50 2.50 -31.74
N GLY A 230 6.79 2.32 -31.89
CA GLY A 230 7.83 2.97 -31.09
C GLY A 230 8.22 4.33 -31.66
N ARG A 231 9.37 4.84 -31.22
CA ARG A 231 9.90 6.13 -31.70
C ARG A 231 10.38 6.01 -33.16
N TYR A 232 10.32 7.16 -33.87
CA TYR A 232 10.95 7.27 -35.20
C TYR A 232 12.46 7.18 -35.09
N ASP A 233 13.05 6.32 -35.87
CA ASP A 233 14.50 6.15 -35.96
C ASP A 233 15.03 6.96 -37.14
N SER A 234 15.58 8.12 -36.85
CA SER A 234 16.09 9.05 -37.89
C SER A 234 17.29 8.50 -38.68
N GLN A 235 18.04 7.55 -38.10
CA GLN A 235 19.16 6.93 -38.77
C GLN A 235 18.70 5.91 -39.83
N ARG A 236 17.62 5.18 -39.54
CA ARG A 236 17.00 4.21 -40.47
C ARG A 236 15.96 4.84 -41.37
N GLY A 237 15.48 6.04 -41.04
CA GLY A 237 14.38 6.69 -41.76
C GLY A 237 13.04 5.95 -41.62
N THR A 238 12.81 5.25 -40.52
CA THR A 238 11.61 4.43 -40.33
C THR A 238 11.20 4.33 -38.86
N TRP A 239 10.01 3.82 -38.62
CA TRP A 239 9.46 3.61 -37.28
C TRP A 239 9.80 2.21 -36.75
N GLY A 240 10.05 2.13 -35.44
CA GLY A 240 10.14 0.84 -34.75
C GLY A 240 8.76 0.25 -34.52
N ILE A 241 8.47 -0.91 -35.08
CA ILE A 241 7.18 -1.59 -34.91
C ILE A 241 7.38 -2.84 -34.06
N SER A 242 6.52 -3.01 -33.05
CA SER A 242 6.50 -4.18 -32.17
C SER A 242 5.12 -4.86 -32.19
N TYR A 243 5.09 -6.15 -31.89
CA TYR A 243 3.84 -6.90 -31.86
C TYR A 243 3.84 -7.98 -30.77
N ILE A 244 2.66 -8.42 -30.35
CA ILE A 244 2.50 -9.56 -29.43
C ILE A 244 2.74 -10.86 -30.22
N SER A 245 3.78 -11.60 -29.82
CA SER A 245 4.20 -12.84 -30.52
C SER A 245 3.12 -13.94 -30.45
N GLN A 246 3.14 -14.87 -31.41
CA GLN A 246 2.15 -15.96 -31.45
C GLN A 246 2.09 -16.79 -30.15
N PRO A 247 3.19 -17.14 -29.48
CA PRO A 247 3.13 -17.79 -28.16
C PRO A 247 2.35 -16.96 -27.13
N ASN A 248 2.60 -15.64 -27.07
CA ASN A 248 1.90 -14.77 -26.12
C ASN A 248 0.42 -14.56 -26.50
N GLN A 249 0.09 -14.54 -27.79
CA GLN A 249 -1.33 -14.53 -28.24
C GLN A 249 -2.07 -15.78 -27.75
N LYS A 250 -1.44 -16.96 -27.83
CA LYS A 250 -1.99 -18.19 -27.30
C LYS A 250 -2.18 -18.14 -25.78
N LEU A 251 -1.24 -17.57 -25.05
CA LEU A 251 -1.36 -17.37 -23.61
C LEU A 251 -2.50 -16.38 -23.24
N ILE A 252 -2.76 -15.37 -24.10
CA ILE A 252 -3.95 -14.50 -23.94
C ILE A 252 -5.24 -15.28 -24.13
N GLU A 253 -5.31 -16.13 -25.18
CA GLU A 253 -6.48 -16.98 -25.45
C GLU A 253 -6.73 -18.01 -24.34
N GLU A 254 -5.67 -18.50 -23.70
CA GLU A 254 -5.72 -19.40 -22.54
C GLU A 254 -5.99 -18.67 -21.20
N GLY A 255 -6.10 -17.34 -21.19
CA GLY A 255 -6.29 -16.55 -19.98
C GLY A 255 -5.06 -16.47 -19.05
N LYS A 256 -3.89 -16.93 -19.52
CA LYS A 256 -2.62 -16.84 -18.77
C LYS A 256 -1.93 -15.48 -18.88
N ILE A 257 -2.30 -14.71 -19.89
CA ILE A 257 -2.00 -13.30 -20.05
C ILE A 257 -3.35 -12.58 -20.14
N ILE A 258 -3.52 -11.54 -19.33
CA ILE A 258 -4.73 -10.71 -19.31
C ILE A 258 -4.44 -9.34 -19.93
N ILE A 259 -5.46 -8.79 -20.58
CA ILE A 259 -5.43 -7.41 -21.07
C ILE A 259 -5.95 -6.53 -19.93
N THR A 260 -5.10 -5.69 -19.37
CA THR A 260 -5.43 -4.82 -18.24
C THR A 260 -5.96 -3.46 -18.67
N GLU A 261 -5.50 -2.98 -19.83
CA GLU A 261 -5.89 -1.69 -20.37
C GLU A 261 -5.87 -1.70 -21.89
N ARG A 262 -6.63 -0.80 -22.51
CA ARG A 262 -6.59 -0.50 -23.93
C ARG A 262 -6.51 0.99 -24.15
N ASN A 263 -5.45 1.45 -24.80
CA ASN A 263 -5.29 2.87 -25.09
C ASN A 263 -6.40 3.34 -26.05
N PRO A 264 -7.19 4.37 -25.70
CA PRO A 264 -8.34 4.80 -26.50
C PRO A 264 -7.93 5.48 -27.83
N VAL A 265 -6.72 5.98 -27.95
CA VAL A 265 -6.22 6.67 -29.16
C VAL A 265 -5.53 5.68 -30.09
N THR A 266 -4.58 4.92 -29.59
CA THR A 266 -3.74 4.01 -30.40
C THR A 266 -4.36 2.63 -30.56
N ASN A 267 -5.35 2.27 -29.76
CA ASN A 267 -5.94 0.91 -29.62
C ASN A 267 -4.96 -0.13 -29.06
N VAL A 268 -3.74 0.23 -28.69
CA VAL A 268 -2.74 -0.70 -28.16
C VAL A 268 -3.16 -1.19 -26.78
N VAL A 269 -3.02 -2.51 -26.56
CA VAL A 269 -3.34 -3.12 -25.26
C VAL A 269 -2.14 -3.16 -24.34
N THR A 270 -2.39 -2.95 -23.05
CA THR A 270 -1.44 -3.29 -21.98
C THR A 270 -1.73 -4.72 -21.53
N VAL A 271 -0.72 -5.56 -21.44
CA VAL A 271 -0.85 -6.97 -21.10
C VAL A 271 0.02 -7.34 -19.92
N GLU A 272 -0.52 -8.19 -19.04
CA GLU A 272 0.17 -8.72 -17.87
C GLU A 272 -0.03 -10.24 -17.82
N TYR A 273 0.91 -10.97 -17.23
CA TYR A 273 0.65 -12.37 -16.90
C TYR A 273 -0.48 -12.41 -15.89
N ALA A 274 -1.51 -13.23 -16.18
CA ALA A 274 -2.51 -13.54 -15.18
C ALA A 274 -1.78 -14.07 -13.95
N SER A 275 -2.00 -13.45 -12.81
CA SER A 275 -1.50 -14.00 -11.55
C SER A 275 -2.12 -15.40 -11.43
N ASN A 276 -1.29 -16.41 -11.61
CA ASN A 276 -1.73 -17.81 -11.56
C ASN A 276 -1.97 -18.20 -10.11
N GLU A 277 -2.93 -17.78 -9.48
CA GLU A 277 -3.47 -18.14 -8.17
C GLU A 277 -3.83 -16.84 -7.44
N ASN A 278 -5.07 -16.76 -7.00
CA ASN A 278 -5.45 -15.95 -5.87
C ASN A 278 -4.50 -16.35 -4.71
N ARG A 279 -3.45 -15.57 -4.53
CA ARG A 279 -2.45 -15.85 -3.49
C ARG A 279 -3.09 -15.52 -2.16
N VAL A 280 -3.36 -16.53 -1.39
CA VAL A 280 -3.79 -16.36 0.00
C VAL A 280 -2.54 -16.06 0.83
N VAL A 281 -2.59 -15.03 1.65
CA VAL A 281 -1.58 -14.72 2.67
C VAL A 281 -1.33 -15.99 3.51
N LYS A 282 -0.06 -16.35 3.69
CA LYS A 282 0.32 -17.54 4.46
C LYS A 282 0.28 -17.26 5.97
N THR A 283 0.42 -18.29 6.78
CA THR A 283 0.40 -18.17 8.25
C THR A 283 1.75 -17.83 8.87
N VAL A 284 2.81 -17.77 8.07
CA VAL A 284 4.14 -17.29 8.50
C VAL A 284 4.50 -16.10 7.64
N TRP A 285 4.77 -14.98 8.28
CA TRP A 285 5.12 -13.71 7.65
C TRP A 285 6.60 -13.40 7.87
N HIS A 286 7.29 -13.11 6.79
CA HIS A 286 8.70 -12.78 6.82
C HIS A 286 8.98 -11.68 5.80
N ARG A 287 8.98 -10.45 6.27
CA ARG A 287 9.26 -9.25 5.48
C ARG A 287 10.30 -8.38 6.19
N THR A 288 11.24 -7.83 5.45
CA THR A 288 12.20 -6.86 5.99
C THR A 288 11.47 -5.65 6.59
N SER A 289 10.35 -5.25 5.98
CA SER A 289 9.51 -4.16 6.45
C SER A 289 8.79 -4.44 7.78
N HIS A 290 8.74 -5.69 8.25
CA HIS A 290 8.16 -6.04 9.55
C HIS A 290 9.13 -5.84 10.72
N ASP A 291 10.40 -5.52 10.46
CA ASP A 291 11.37 -5.23 11.51
C ASP A 291 10.90 -4.06 12.40
N ALA A 292 10.61 -4.35 13.66
CA ALA A 292 10.06 -3.40 14.62
C ALA A 292 11.08 -2.29 15.01
N GLY A 293 12.38 -2.56 14.89
CA GLY A 293 13.42 -1.56 15.08
C GLY A 293 13.37 -0.50 13.97
N ALA A 294 13.58 -0.94 12.73
CA ALA A 294 13.67 -0.05 11.58
C ALA A 294 12.33 0.63 11.23
N TYR A 295 11.21 -0.10 11.33
CA TYR A 295 9.91 0.38 10.87
C TYR A 295 8.89 0.62 12.00
N GLY A 296 9.28 0.38 13.25
CA GLY A 296 8.57 0.79 14.44
C GLY A 296 9.28 1.94 15.14
N SER A 297 10.42 1.66 15.79
CA SER A 297 11.16 2.64 16.61
C SER A 297 11.73 3.79 15.79
N ASP A 298 12.35 3.52 14.63
CA ASP A 298 12.96 4.56 13.80
C ASP A 298 11.92 5.48 13.14
N ILE A 299 10.74 4.93 12.76
CA ILE A 299 9.62 5.74 12.24
C ILE A 299 9.04 6.60 13.36
N LEU A 300 8.86 6.05 14.56
CA LEU A 300 8.35 6.80 15.70
C LEU A 300 9.32 7.93 16.09
N THR A 301 10.62 7.64 16.12
CA THR A 301 11.68 8.62 16.40
C THR A 301 11.68 9.74 15.36
N GLU A 302 11.51 9.40 14.08
CA GLU A 302 11.40 10.39 13.01
C GLU A 302 10.23 11.34 13.27
N ILE A 303 9.05 10.82 13.62
CA ILE A 303 7.83 11.65 13.76
C ILE A 303 7.87 12.49 15.03
N ILE A 304 8.34 11.94 16.16
CA ILE A 304 8.32 12.61 17.47
C ILE A 304 9.57 13.47 17.68
N GLY A 305 10.68 13.16 17.00
CA GLY A 305 11.96 13.84 17.17
C GLY A 305 12.73 13.44 18.45
N GLN A 306 12.31 12.36 19.14
CA GLN A 306 12.93 11.87 20.38
C GLN A 306 13.14 10.36 20.30
N THR A 307 14.36 9.91 20.59
CA THR A 307 14.68 8.49 20.72
C THR A 307 14.07 7.91 22.00
N ASN A 308 13.74 6.61 21.97
CA ASN A 308 13.20 5.89 23.13
C ASN A 308 11.94 6.52 23.77
N SER A 309 11.15 7.24 22.97
CA SER A 309 9.89 7.84 23.44
C SER A 309 8.84 6.79 23.81
N PHE A 310 8.94 5.59 23.24
CA PHE A 310 8.10 4.41 23.53
C PHE A 310 8.92 3.13 23.31
N SER A 311 8.81 2.18 24.25
CA SER A 311 9.50 0.90 24.14
C SER A 311 8.73 -0.02 23.17
N PHE A 312 9.43 -0.58 22.20
CA PHE A 312 8.93 -1.58 21.24
C PHE A 312 7.62 -1.19 20.50
N PRO A 313 7.59 -0.06 19.77
CA PRO A 313 6.46 0.23 18.91
C PRO A 313 6.40 -0.81 17.80
N LYS A 314 5.19 -1.24 17.44
CA LYS A 314 4.99 -2.17 16.32
C LYS A 314 5.51 -1.58 15.01
N SER A 315 6.00 -2.44 14.11
CA SER A 315 6.28 -2.02 12.75
C SER A 315 5.01 -1.47 12.11
N LEU A 316 5.12 -0.33 11.44
CA LEU A 316 4.03 0.26 10.66
C LEU A 316 3.53 -0.73 9.60
N TYR A 317 4.43 -1.45 8.95
CA TYR A 317 4.09 -2.36 7.83
C TYR A 317 3.56 -3.70 8.30
N ALA A 318 4.00 -4.24 9.44
CA ALA A 318 3.39 -5.42 10.03
C ALA A 318 1.91 -5.16 10.40
N GLU A 319 1.63 -3.99 10.98
CA GLU A 319 0.27 -3.56 11.29
C GLU A 319 -0.54 -3.28 10.01
N HIS A 320 0.06 -2.61 9.02
CA HIS A 320 -0.54 -2.36 7.72
C HIS A 320 -0.95 -3.66 7.02
N ASP A 321 -0.06 -4.65 6.93
CA ASP A 321 -0.31 -5.92 6.25
C ASP A 321 -1.35 -6.77 7.01
N SER A 322 -1.38 -6.69 8.34
CA SER A 322 -2.42 -7.30 9.16
C SER A 322 -3.80 -6.73 8.81
N ILE A 323 -3.91 -5.41 8.72
CA ILE A 323 -5.15 -4.71 8.36
C ILE A 323 -5.52 -4.96 6.90
N LEU A 324 -4.56 -4.85 5.99
CA LEU A 324 -4.75 -5.06 4.56
C LEU A 324 -5.27 -6.47 4.25
N SER A 325 -4.77 -7.50 4.98
CA SER A 325 -5.19 -8.89 4.79
C SER A 325 -6.69 -9.11 4.97
N ILE A 326 -7.36 -8.25 5.73
CA ILE A 326 -8.81 -8.37 6.03
C ILE A 326 -9.65 -7.21 5.47
N LEU A 327 -9.05 -6.04 5.20
CA LEU A 327 -9.77 -4.83 4.79
C LEU A 327 -9.49 -4.36 3.36
N ARG A 328 -8.72 -5.08 2.56
CA ARG A 328 -8.43 -4.71 1.15
C ARG A 328 -9.69 -4.30 0.39
N ASN A 329 -10.76 -5.07 0.50
CA ASN A 329 -12.02 -4.86 -0.20
C ASN A 329 -13.06 -4.06 0.60
N ARG A 330 -12.69 -3.50 1.77
CA ARG A 330 -13.58 -2.74 2.68
C ARG A 330 -13.00 -1.36 2.94
N LYS A 331 -13.20 -0.48 1.98
CA LYS A 331 -12.58 0.84 1.97
C LYS A 331 -13.22 1.86 2.93
N ASP A 332 -14.34 1.54 3.54
CA ASP A 332 -15.12 2.37 4.47
C ASP A 332 -15.22 1.81 5.90
N ALA A 333 -14.45 0.76 6.21
CA ALA A 333 -14.48 0.08 7.49
C ALA A 333 -14.16 1.01 8.67
N LEU A 334 -14.75 0.71 9.83
CA LEU A 334 -14.36 1.29 11.12
C LEU A 334 -13.49 0.29 11.88
N VAL A 335 -12.30 0.72 12.27
CA VAL A 335 -11.37 -0.02 13.11
C VAL A 335 -11.35 0.56 14.50
N VAL A 336 -11.37 -0.30 15.51
CA VAL A 336 -11.25 0.13 16.92
C VAL A 336 -10.05 -0.56 17.53
N ASP A 337 -9.14 0.22 18.11
CA ASP A 337 -7.97 -0.28 18.80
C ASP A 337 -8.08 0.10 20.29
N PHE A 338 -8.19 -0.93 21.15
CA PHE A 338 -8.36 -0.74 22.58
C PHE A 338 -7.05 -0.54 23.36
N PHE A 339 -5.92 -0.83 22.75
CA PHE A 339 -4.60 -0.65 23.35
C PHE A 339 -3.67 0.07 22.37
N ALA A 340 -4.07 1.27 22.01
CA ALA A 340 -3.43 2.02 20.91
C ALA A 340 -1.92 2.27 21.09
N GLY A 341 -1.40 2.18 22.31
CA GLY A 341 0.03 2.32 22.59
C GLY A 341 0.65 3.53 21.90
N SER A 342 1.55 3.29 20.96
CA SER A 342 2.18 4.36 20.17
C SER A 342 1.29 4.90 19.03
N GLY A 343 0.10 4.35 18.78
CA GLY A 343 -0.81 4.80 17.71
C GLY A 343 -0.48 4.25 16.31
N THR A 344 0.16 3.10 16.21
CA THR A 344 0.57 2.49 14.94
C THR A 344 -0.63 2.17 14.05
N THR A 345 -1.72 1.68 14.61
CA THR A 345 -2.94 1.28 13.90
C THR A 345 -3.54 2.40 13.06
N LEU A 346 -3.73 3.61 13.62
CA LEU A 346 -4.25 4.74 12.84
C LEU A 346 -3.27 5.16 11.75
N HIS A 347 -1.99 5.11 12.03
CA HIS A 347 -0.96 5.44 11.05
C HIS A 347 -1.00 4.45 9.87
N ALA A 348 -1.12 3.15 10.13
CA ALA A 348 -1.28 2.11 9.11
C ALA A 348 -2.56 2.30 8.28
N ILE A 349 -3.67 2.68 8.92
CA ILE A 349 -4.93 2.98 8.22
C ILE A 349 -4.81 4.21 7.32
N ASN A 350 -4.12 5.26 7.76
CA ASN A 350 -3.87 6.44 6.93
C ASN A 350 -3.02 6.09 5.68
N LEU A 351 -1.99 5.26 5.85
CA LEU A 351 -1.18 4.76 4.73
C LEU A 351 -2.04 3.92 3.77
N LEU A 352 -2.85 3.01 4.27
CA LEU A 352 -3.72 2.17 3.46
C LEU A 352 -4.79 3.00 2.70
N ASN A 353 -5.38 4.01 3.35
CA ASN A 353 -6.31 4.93 2.69
C ASN A 353 -5.63 5.76 1.59
N TYR A 354 -4.37 6.16 1.80
CA TYR A 354 -3.57 6.82 0.76
C TYR A 354 -3.36 5.89 -0.45
N GLU A 355 -3.01 4.63 -0.21
CA GLU A 355 -2.71 3.67 -1.26
C GLU A 355 -3.91 3.35 -2.14
N ASP A 356 -5.08 3.11 -1.58
CA ASP A 356 -6.23 2.61 -2.34
C ASP A 356 -7.39 3.61 -2.47
N GLY A 357 -7.20 4.85 -1.99
CA GLY A 357 -8.24 5.89 -1.99
C GLY A 357 -9.40 5.57 -1.04
N GLY A 358 -9.18 4.73 -0.03
CA GLY A 358 -10.17 4.36 0.96
C GLY A 358 -10.49 5.50 1.94
N ASN A 359 -11.57 5.30 2.69
CA ASN A 359 -12.02 6.20 3.75
C ASN A 359 -12.26 5.41 5.06
N ARG A 360 -11.36 4.49 5.38
CA ARG A 360 -11.40 3.75 6.64
C ARG A 360 -11.19 4.70 7.79
N ARG A 361 -11.91 4.47 8.87
CA ARG A 361 -11.86 5.28 10.09
C ARG A 361 -11.29 4.46 11.23
N CYS A 362 -10.67 5.14 12.21
CA CYS A 362 -10.08 4.49 13.37
C CYS A 362 -10.48 5.18 14.65
N ILE A 363 -10.79 4.39 15.69
CA ILE A 363 -10.94 4.86 17.07
C ILE A 363 -9.82 4.23 17.88
N LEU A 364 -8.90 5.05 18.35
CA LEU A 364 -7.83 4.65 19.26
C LEU A 364 -8.28 4.89 20.69
N VAL A 365 -8.12 3.89 21.55
CA VAL A 365 -8.36 3.99 22.98
C VAL A 365 -7.10 3.59 23.72
N THR A 366 -6.58 4.50 24.54
CA THR A 366 -5.42 4.24 25.40
C THR A 366 -5.58 4.99 26.73
N ASN A 367 -4.92 4.50 27.77
CA ASN A 367 -4.73 5.28 28.99
C ASN A 367 -3.64 6.34 28.76
N ASN A 368 -3.48 7.22 29.72
CA ASN A 368 -2.39 8.21 29.72
C ASN A 368 -1.41 7.90 30.86
N GLU A 369 -0.95 6.65 30.91
CA GLU A 369 -0.03 6.20 31.95
C GLU A 369 1.32 6.89 31.84
N VAL A 370 1.85 7.29 32.98
CA VAL A 370 3.19 7.86 33.13
C VAL A 370 4.12 6.76 33.61
N SER A 371 5.30 6.64 33.02
CA SER A 371 6.27 5.60 33.41
C SER A 371 6.66 5.72 34.89
N GLU A 372 7.10 4.63 35.50
CA GLU A 372 7.51 4.61 36.92
C GLU A 372 8.67 5.60 37.17
N ASP A 373 9.63 5.68 36.23
CA ASP A 373 10.76 6.58 36.37
C ASP A 373 10.36 8.04 36.22
N ASP A 374 9.57 8.40 35.20
CA ASP A 374 9.01 9.74 35.06
C ASP A 374 8.13 10.11 36.28
N SER A 375 7.35 9.16 36.80
CA SER A 375 6.51 9.36 38.01
C SER A 375 7.35 9.73 39.22
N LYS A 376 8.46 9.01 39.47
CA LYS A 376 9.39 9.28 40.57
C LYS A 376 10.02 10.65 40.43
N GLU A 377 10.41 11.03 39.20
CA GLU A 377 11.01 12.34 38.93
C GLU A 377 10.01 13.48 39.15
N LEU A 378 8.79 13.34 38.64
CA LEU A 378 7.72 14.33 38.80
C LEU A 378 7.36 14.51 40.26
N ILE A 379 7.19 13.42 41.03
CA ILE A 379 6.91 13.51 42.48
C ILE A 379 8.04 14.21 43.22
N ARG A 380 9.30 13.91 42.92
CA ARG A 380 10.46 14.64 43.52
C ARG A 380 10.45 16.13 43.21
N SER A 381 9.92 16.49 42.03
CA SER A 381 9.75 17.89 41.61
C SER A 381 8.46 18.55 42.15
N GLY A 382 7.71 17.85 42.99
CA GLY A 382 6.43 18.34 43.56
C GLY A 382 5.26 18.33 42.60
N ILE A 383 5.36 17.66 41.45
CA ILE A 383 4.31 17.53 40.46
C ILE A 383 3.51 16.27 40.78
N LEU A 384 2.21 16.43 41.03
CA LEU A 384 1.33 15.35 41.45
C LEU A 384 0.46 14.80 40.28
N PRO A 385 -0.01 13.53 40.38
CA PRO A 385 -0.96 12.96 39.44
C PRO A 385 -2.19 13.86 39.25
N GLY A 386 -2.63 14.00 37.98
CA GLY A 386 -3.78 14.83 37.62
C GLY A 386 -3.45 16.30 37.29
N THR A 387 -2.22 16.74 37.46
CA THR A 387 -1.75 18.04 36.95
C THR A 387 -1.50 17.99 35.45
N TYR A 388 -1.45 19.14 34.79
CA TYR A 388 -1.17 19.21 33.34
C TYR A 388 0.22 18.66 33.00
N GLU A 389 1.21 19.01 33.82
CA GLU A 389 2.61 18.60 33.69
C GLU A 389 2.76 17.08 33.85
N TRP A 390 2.03 16.48 34.79
CA TRP A 390 1.95 15.02 34.93
C TRP A 390 1.36 14.37 33.69
N ASP A 391 0.17 14.83 33.28
CA ASP A 391 -0.54 14.30 32.11
C ASP A 391 0.28 14.44 30.83
N ALA A 392 1.09 15.49 30.69
CA ALA A 392 1.94 15.74 29.52
C ALA A 392 3.01 14.67 29.31
N LYS A 393 3.42 13.94 30.36
CA LYS A 393 4.37 12.83 30.31
C LYS A 393 3.74 11.48 30.02
N GLY A 394 2.41 11.39 30.08
CA GLY A 394 1.70 10.13 29.84
C GLY A 394 1.74 9.70 28.36
N ILE A 395 1.64 8.39 28.14
CA ILE A 395 1.76 7.74 26.82
C ILE A 395 0.86 8.39 25.76
N CYS A 396 -0.41 8.64 26.10
CA CYS A 396 -1.35 9.21 25.15
C CYS A 396 -0.92 10.61 24.68
N ARG A 397 -0.50 11.49 25.59
CA ARG A 397 -0.12 12.85 25.27
C ARG A 397 1.30 13.01 24.75
N ALA A 398 2.22 12.18 25.23
CA ALA A 398 3.63 12.26 24.84
C ALA A 398 3.96 11.49 23.57
N VAL A 399 3.17 10.46 23.22
CA VAL A 399 3.48 9.54 22.11
C VAL A 399 2.31 9.39 21.13
N THR A 400 1.16 8.84 21.57
CA THR A 400 0.03 8.48 20.69
C THR A 400 -0.48 9.67 19.90
N TRP A 401 -0.77 10.77 20.59
CA TRP A 401 -1.29 11.98 19.97
C TRP A 401 -0.27 12.71 19.10
N PRO A 402 0.99 12.93 19.52
CA PRO A 402 2.02 13.48 18.64
C PRO A 402 2.26 12.66 17.39
N ARG A 403 2.38 11.33 17.49
CA ARG A 403 2.48 10.46 16.31
C ARG A 403 1.32 10.66 15.36
N THR A 404 0.08 10.61 15.88
CA THR A 404 -1.13 10.83 15.08
C THR A 404 -1.12 12.18 14.39
N LYS A 405 -0.84 13.24 15.15
CA LYS A 405 -0.87 14.61 14.65
C LYS A 405 0.21 14.85 13.59
N TYR A 406 1.46 14.49 13.88
CA TYR A 406 2.59 14.86 13.02
C TYR A 406 2.72 13.94 11.81
N SER A 407 2.30 12.68 11.88
CA SER A 407 2.20 11.85 10.67
C SER A 407 1.15 12.38 9.68
N ILE A 408 0.02 12.90 10.17
CA ILE A 408 -1.00 13.53 9.32
C ILE A 408 -0.49 14.84 8.72
N LEU A 409 0.20 15.66 9.50
CA LEU A 409 0.68 16.97 9.07
C LEU A 409 1.97 16.93 8.23
N GLY A 410 2.75 15.84 8.29
CA GLY A 410 4.01 15.69 7.56
C GLY A 410 5.18 16.49 8.12
N HIS A 411 5.06 17.04 9.33
CA HIS A 411 6.11 17.87 9.95
C HIS A 411 6.21 17.65 11.46
N HIS A 412 7.36 17.97 12.04
CA HIS A 412 7.59 17.95 13.49
C HIS A 412 6.81 19.03 14.25
N ALA A 413 6.93 19.02 15.57
CA ALA A 413 6.29 20.01 16.45
C ALA A 413 6.75 21.46 16.18
N ASP A 414 7.98 21.65 15.73
CA ASP A 414 8.59 22.93 15.38
C ASP A 414 8.28 23.39 13.94
N GLY A 415 7.55 22.59 13.17
CA GLY A 415 7.19 22.87 11.78
C GLY A 415 8.21 22.39 10.74
N SER A 416 9.36 21.81 11.15
CA SER A 416 10.32 21.22 10.21
C SER A 416 9.74 19.96 9.55
N PRO A 417 9.94 19.76 8.22
CA PRO A 417 9.36 18.61 7.50
C PRO A 417 9.99 17.29 7.96
N LEU A 418 9.21 16.22 7.96
CA LEU A 418 9.70 14.85 8.16
C LEU A 418 10.60 14.45 6.98
N GLN A 419 11.70 13.75 7.28
CA GLN A 419 12.77 13.50 6.30
C GLN A 419 12.71 12.11 5.64
N LYS A 420 12.02 11.13 6.26
CA LYS A 420 11.93 9.76 5.74
C LYS A 420 10.83 9.59 4.68
N GLU A 421 10.76 8.39 4.12
CA GLU A 421 9.76 7.99 3.13
C GLU A 421 8.97 6.79 3.65
N TYR A 422 7.69 6.70 3.25
CA TYR A 422 6.90 5.49 3.35
C TYR A 422 7.07 4.63 2.09
N PHE A 423 7.02 3.31 2.25
CA PHE A 423 6.80 2.39 1.15
C PHE A 423 5.30 2.17 0.98
N THR A 424 4.85 2.03 -0.25
CA THR A 424 3.46 1.66 -0.55
C THR A 424 3.39 0.23 -1.13
N THR A 425 2.22 -0.34 -1.20
CA THR A 425 2.00 -1.62 -1.91
C THR A 425 2.02 -1.47 -3.42
N ARG A 426 2.06 -0.24 -3.94
CA ARG A 426 2.09 0.04 -5.36
C ARG A 426 3.49 -0.10 -5.93
N THR A 427 3.56 -0.48 -7.20
CA THR A 427 4.79 -0.45 -7.98
C THR A 427 4.75 0.66 -9.01
N ILE A 428 5.88 1.33 -9.20
CA ILE A 428 6.08 2.33 -10.23
C ILE A 428 7.18 1.84 -11.18
N SER A 429 6.97 2.06 -12.47
CA SER A 429 8.02 1.80 -13.46
C SER A 429 9.05 2.92 -13.39
N THR A 430 10.30 2.56 -13.18
CA THR A 430 11.43 3.50 -13.14
C THR A 430 12.44 3.10 -14.20
N ASP A 431 12.84 4.06 -15.01
CA ASP A 431 13.87 3.87 -16.00
C ASP A 431 15.26 3.90 -15.34
N ILE A 432 16.03 2.84 -15.54
CA ILE A 432 17.40 2.70 -15.05
C ILE A 432 18.31 2.57 -16.25
N ASP A 433 19.44 3.31 -16.24
CA ASP A 433 20.44 3.19 -17.27
C ASP A 433 21.00 1.77 -17.33
N ARG A 434 21.18 1.26 -18.57
CA ARG A 434 21.78 -0.04 -18.80
C ARG A 434 23.28 0.01 -18.49
N ASN A 435 23.79 -1.06 -17.88
CA ASN A 435 25.19 -1.14 -17.50
C ASN A 435 26.04 -1.60 -18.70
N ILE A 436 26.76 -0.69 -19.35
CA ILE A 436 27.56 -0.98 -20.53
C ILE A 436 29.04 -0.76 -20.20
N LYS A 437 29.83 -1.84 -20.19
CA LYS A 437 31.23 -1.85 -19.77
C LYS A 437 32.16 -2.23 -20.88
N GLN A 438 33.28 -1.49 -20.98
CA GLN A 438 34.40 -1.85 -21.82
C GLN A 438 35.32 -2.87 -21.12
N LEU A 439 35.65 -3.93 -21.81
CA LEU A 439 36.69 -4.87 -21.39
C LEU A 439 37.95 -4.58 -22.24
N HIS A 440 38.99 -4.07 -21.61
CA HIS A 440 40.25 -3.68 -22.24
C HIS A 440 41.10 -4.92 -22.56
N ILE A 441 40.57 -5.80 -23.40
CA ILE A 441 41.22 -7.04 -23.86
C ILE A 441 41.34 -6.97 -25.38
N SER A 442 42.46 -7.43 -25.93
CA SER A 442 42.60 -7.56 -27.39
C SER A 442 41.76 -8.75 -27.87
N PRO A 443 40.83 -8.57 -28.81
CA PRO A 443 40.01 -9.67 -29.33
C PRO A 443 40.82 -10.84 -29.88
N GLU A 444 41.97 -10.54 -30.45
CA GLU A 444 42.89 -11.52 -31.07
C GLU A 444 43.50 -12.49 -30.05
N THR A 445 43.55 -12.11 -28.78
CA THR A 445 44.10 -12.94 -27.70
C THR A 445 43.08 -13.88 -27.08
N LEU A 446 41.78 -13.76 -27.44
CA LEU A 446 40.69 -14.54 -26.88
C LEU A 446 40.41 -15.79 -27.73
N ASP A 447 41.08 -16.89 -27.41
CA ASP A 447 40.67 -18.20 -27.89
C ASP A 447 39.33 -18.65 -27.23
N ILE A 448 38.78 -19.77 -27.69
CA ILE A 448 37.50 -20.28 -27.21
C ILE A 448 37.51 -20.58 -25.70
N LYS A 449 38.65 -20.99 -25.15
CA LYS A 449 38.78 -21.28 -23.72
C LYS A 449 38.74 -19.98 -22.92
N ALA A 450 39.52 -18.99 -23.31
CA ALA A 450 39.56 -17.67 -22.69
C ALA A 450 38.17 -16.97 -22.73
N ARG A 451 37.42 -17.10 -23.86
CA ARG A 451 36.04 -16.58 -23.97
C ARG A 451 35.09 -17.27 -22.99
N LYS A 452 35.19 -18.60 -22.83
CA LYS A 452 34.39 -19.35 -21.85
C LYS A 452 34.72 -18.95 -20.41
N ASP A 453 36.03 -18.83 -20.10
CA ASP A 453 36.48 -18.42 -18.76
C ASP A 453 36.01 -17.01 -18.44
N LEU A 454 36.08 -16.08 -19.38
CA LEU A 454 35.57 -14.71 -19.23
C LEU A 454 34.07 -14.67 -18.96
N VAL A 455 33.27 -15.43 -19.73
CA VAL A 455 31.82 -15.53 -19.51
C VAL A 455 31.50 -16.19 -18.16
N GLY A 456 32.33 -17.14 -17.73
CA GLY A 456 32.19 -17.79 -16.43
C GLY A 456 32.23 -16.83 -15.23
N LEU A 457 32.96 -15.70 -15.38
CA LEU A 457 33.02 -14.67 -14.34
C LEU A 457 31.68 -13.99 -14.06
N PHE A 458 30.74 -14.01 -14.99
CA PHE A 458 29.42 -13.40 -14.82
C PHE A 458 28.46 -14.26 -13.96
N GLY A 459 28.76 -15.56 -13.82
CA GLY A 459 27.91 -16.53 -13.14
C GLY A 459 26.92 -17.23 -14.08
N LYS A 460 26.61 -18.48 -13.77
CA LYS A 460 25.75 -19.35 -14.61
C LYS A 460 24.33 -18.80 -14.80
N ASP A 461 23.80 -18.13 -13.80
CA ASP A 461 22.45 -17.58 -13.82
C ASP A 461 22.36 -16.32 -14.70
N LYS A 462 23.46 -15.59 -14.86
CA LYS A 462 23.52 -14.37 -15.67
C LYS A 462 23.89 -14.62 -17.11
N LEU A 463 24.87 -15.48 -17.37
CA LEU A 463 25.26 -15.93 -18.71
C LEU A 463 26.08 -17.25 -18.64
N PRO A 464 25.53 -18.41 -19.05
CA PRO A 464 26.22 -19.68 -18.99
C PRO A 464 27.36 -19.76 -20.03
N GLN A 465 28.50 -20.34 -19.63
CA GLN A 465 29.64 -20.60 -20.52
C GLN A 465 29.31 -21.52 -21.72
N THR A 466 28.26 -22.35 -21.56
CA THR A 466 27.81 -23.29 -22.60
C THR A 466 27.27 -22.59 -23.85
N LEU A 467 26.92 -21.32 -23.74
CA LEU A 467 26.43 -20.49 -24.85
C LEU A 467 27.56 -19.96 -25.73
N VAL A 468 28.84 -20.06 -25.29
CA VAL A 468 30.01 -19.61 -26.07
C VAL A 468 30.39 -20.67 -27.08
N LYS A 469 30.26 -20.37 -28.39
CA LYS A 469 30.67 -21.24 -29.49
C LYS A 469 31.89 -20.67 -30.20
N SER A 470 32.67 -21.54 -30.87
CA SER A 470 33.98 -21.19 -31.48
C SER A 470 33.90 -20.11 -32.57
N ASN A 471 32.83 -20.07 -33.34
CA ASN A 471 32.67 -19.17 -34.48
C ASN A 471 31.78 -17.94 -34.21
N GLU A 472 31.39 -17.72 -32.95
CA GLU A 472 30.50 -16.60 -32.59
C GLU A 472 31.32 -15.42 -32.09
N SER A 473 31.05 -14.23 -32.64
CA SER A 473 31.66 -12.96 -32.25
C SER A 473 30.99 -12.30 -31.06
N TYR A 474 29.85 -12.80 -30.62
CA TYR A 474 29.06 -12.30 -29.46
C TYR A 474 28.23 -13.41 -28.87
N VAL A 475 27.76 -13.18 -27.64
CA VAL A 475 26.76 -14.06 -26.97
C VAL A 475 25.58 -13.22 -26.49
N ILE A 476 24.39 -13.60 -26.92
CA ILE A 476 23.09 -13.07 -26.51
C ILE A 476 22.19 -14.26 -26.21
N SER A 477 21.40 -14.14 -25.16
CA SER A 477 20.45 -15.18 -24.78
C SER A 477 19.09 -14.56 -24.41
N GLU A 478 18.00 -15.19 -24.85
CA GLU A 478 16.64 -14.77 -24.53
C GLU A 478 16.26 -14.98 -23.04
N LYS A 479 17.08 -15.73 -22.30
CA LYS A 479 16.82 -16.10 -20.91
C LYS A 479 17.72 -15.40 -19.89
N HIS A 480 18.79 -14.74 -20.35
CA HIS A 480 19.82 -14.22 -19.46
C HIS A 480 20.00 -12.71 -19.65
N THR A 481 20.33 -12.02 -18.57
CA THR A 481 20.36 -10.54 -18.52
C THR A 481 21.69 -9.94 -18.96
N VAL A 482 22.67 -10.76 -19.27
CA VAL A 482 24.03 -10.34 -19.69
C VAL A 482 24.26 -10.69 -21.16
N SER A 483 24.90 -9.79 -21.89
CA SER A 483 25.43 -10.05 -23.22
C SER A 483 26.88 -9.60 -23.33
N ILE A 484 27.63 -10.21 -24.25
CA ILE A 484 29.04 -9.87 -24.52
C ILE A 484 29.30 -9.86 -26.01
N LEU A 485 30.03 -8.84 -26.46
CA LEU A 485 30.59 -8.72 -27.81
C LEU A 485 32.08 -8.94 -27.73
N PHE A 486 32.60 -9.99 -28.40
CA PHE A 486 34.05 -10.33 -28.44
C PHE A 486 34.80 -9.65 -29.58
N ASP A 487 34.13 -9.32 -30.68
CA ASP A 487 34.73 -8.74 -31.87
C ASP A 487 33.92 -7.53 -32.35
N THR A 488 34.48 -6.34 -32.19
CA THR A 488 33.84 -5.08 -32.58
C THR A 488 33.66 -4.90 -34.09
N SER A 489 34.40 -5.65 -34.93
CA SER A 489 34.18 -5.66 -36.39
C SER A 489 32.78 -6.19 -36.74
N LYS A 490 32.18 -6.97 -35.87
CA LYS A 490 30.83 -7.56 -35.99
C LYS A 490 29.78 -6.81 -35.18
N ALA A 491 30.07 -5.58 -34.73
CA ALA A 491 29.19 -4.79 -33.92
C ALA A 491 27.78 -4.61 -34.52
N GLN A 492 27.65 -4.48 -35.82
CA GLN A 492 26.36 -4.34 -36.48
C GLN A 492 25.50 -5.61 -36.33
N LEU A 493 26.08 -6.78 -36.54
CA LEU A 493 25.37 -8.05 -36.34
C LEU A 493 24.92 -8.24 -34.89
N TYR A 494 25.78 -7.81 -33.96
CA TYR A 494 25.44 -7.82 -32.53
C TYR A 494 24.26 -6.88 -32.21
N LEU A 495 24.26 -5.66 -32.73
CA LEU A 495 23.18 -4.70 -32.55
C LEU A 495 21.85 -5.20 -33.17
N ASP A 496 21.93 -5.82 -34.36
CA ASP A 496 20.75 -6.42 -34.97
C ASP A 496 20.16 -7.56 -34.11
N ALA A 497 21.05 -8.37 -33.50
CA ALA A 497 20.66 -9.46 -32.62
C ALA A 497 20.12 -8.96 -31.28
N LEU A 498 20.51 -7.76 -30.83
CA LEU A 498 19.96 -7.11 -29.63
C LEU A 498 18.54 -6.54 -29.83
N THR A 499 18.09 -6.38 -31.06
CA THR A 499 16.77 -5.83 -31.34
C THR A 499 15.69 -6.70 -30.70
N GLY A 500 14.89 -6.09 -29.79
CA GLY A 500 13.84 -6.79 -29.03
C GLY A 500 14.35 -7.62 -27.84
N GLN A 501 15.61 -7.42 -27.42
CA GLN A 501 16.18 -8.08 -26.24
C GLN A 501 16.19 -7.13 -25.03
N ASP A 502 15.04 -6.54 -24.72
CA ASP A 502 14.89 -5.50 -23.67
C ASP A 502 15.29 -5.97 -22.26
N HIS A 503 15.31 -7.28 -22.00
CA HIS A 503 15.68 -7.87 -20.72
C HIS A 503 17.18 -7.84 -20.40
N ILE A 504 18.04 -7.57 -21.41
CA ILE A 504 19.47 -7.52 -21.19
C ILE A 504 19.80 -6.20 -20.50
N THR A 505 20.32 -6.29 -19.29
CA THR A 505 20.67 -5.13 -18.45
C THR A 505 22.14 -4.78 -18.50
N ASP A 506 23.00 -5.79 -18.72
CA ASP A 506 24.44 -5.67 -18.65
C ASP A 506 25.09 -6.06 -20.00
N PHE A 507 25.91 -5.16 -20.51
CA PHE A 507 26.58 -5.30 -21.80
C PHE A 507 28.09 -5.21 -21.60
N TYR A 508 28.79 -6.16 -22.11
CA TYR A 508 30.26 -6.18 -22.09
C TYR A 508 30.81 -6.15 -23.52
N ILE A 509 31.71 -5.20 -23.80
CA ILE A 509 32.29 -4.98 -25.11
C ILE A 509 33.79 -5.15 -24.98
N VAL A 510 34.32 -6.18 -25.64
CA VAL A 510 35.75 -6.49 -25.67
C VAL A 510 36.42 -5.64 -26.75
N THR A 511 37.19 -4.65 -26.34
CA THR A 511 37.96 -3.79 -27.24
C THR A 511 38.96 -2.97 -26.45
N GLN A 512 40.15 -2.71 -27.08
CA GLN A 512 41.09 -1.71 -26.57
C GLN A 512 40.80 -0.31 -27.11
N ASN A 513 39.96 -0.19 -28.16
CA ASN A 513 39.66 1.06 -28.83
C ASN A 513 38.47 1.75 -28.13
N SER A 514 38.74 2.82 -27.41
CA SER A 514 37.69 3.61 -26.69
C SER A 514 36.74 4.34 -27.66
N ARG A 515 37.10 4.56 -28.93
CA ARG A 515 36.19 5.17 -29.90
C ARG A 515 35.12 4.17 -30.33
N ASP A 516 35.54 2.94 -30.67
CA ASP A 516 34.62 1.86 -31.04
C ASP A 516 33.65 1.55 -29.88
N PHE A 517 34.17 1.52 -28.64
CA PHE A 517 33.34 1.35 -27.45
C PHE A 517 32.28 2.43 -27.34
N ARG A 518 32.64 3.71 -27.47
CA ARG A 518 31.68 4.82 -27.36
C ARG A 518 30.61 4.77 -28.43
N ASP A 519 31.00 4.45 -29.68
CA ASP A 519 30.05 4.30 -30.79
C ASP A 519 29.04 3.17 -30.54
N ILE A 520 29.53 1.98 -30.16
CA ILE A 520 28.71 0.81 -29.89
C ILE A 520 27.81 1.08 -28.66
N ARG A 521 28.33 1.71 -27.60
CA ARG A 521 27.58 2.09 -26.42
C ARG A 521 26.40 3.03 -26.76
N SER A 522 26.65 4.07 -27.55
CA SER A 522 25.63 4.99 -28.02
C SER A 522 24.53 4.25 -28.79
N LYS A 523 24.92 3.38 -29.72
CA LYS A 523 23.99 2.58 -30.52
C LYS A 523 23.17 1.59 -29.69
N ILE A 524 23.70 1.01 -28.62
CA ILE A 524 22.95 0.15 -27.70
C ILE A 524 21.91 0.99 -26.96
N ILE A 525 22.31 2.17 -26.46
CA ILE A 525 21.38 3.09 -25.74
C ILE A 525 20.27 3.56 -26.67
N ASP A 526 20.61 3.94 -27.91
CA ASP A 526 19.63 4.38 -28.92
C ASP A 526 18.67 3.24 -29.32
N LEU A 527 19.19 1.99 -29.35
CA LEU A 527 18.41 0.81 -29.75
C LEU A 527 17.42 0.34 -28.68
N LEU A 528 17.87 0.23 -27.45
CA LEU A 528 17.14 -0.43 -26.38
C LEU A 528 16.53 0.57 -25.38
N GLY A 529 17.00 1.82 -25.35
CA GLY A 529 16.63 2.79 -24.34
C GLY A 529 17.05 2.38 -22.92
N PRO A 530 16.56 3.07 -21.89
CA PRO A 530 16.75 2.66 -20.51
C PRO A 530 16.02 1.34 -20.22
N ASN A 531 16.40 0.67 -19.14
CA ASN A 531 15.70 -0.52 -18.67
C ASN A 531 14.60 -0.09 -17.70
N SER A 532 13.34 -0.32 -18.05
CA SER A 532 12.21 -0.07 -17.15
C SER A 532 12.12 -1.17 -16.11
N VAL A 533 12.35 -0.80 -14.86
CA VAL A 533 12.28 -1.71 -13.71
C VAL A 533 11.14 -1.26 -12.82
N GLU A 534 10.29 -2.20 -12.42
CA GLU A 534 9.29 -1.94 -11.39
C GLU A 534 9.99 -1.80 -10.04
N LYS A 535 9.76 -0.68 -9.39
CA LYS A 535 10.17 -0.42 -8.01
C LYS A 535 8.95 -0.16 -7.15
N GLN A 536 9.03 -0.58 -5.91
CA GLN A 536 8.03 -0.21 -4.92
C GLN A 536 7.97 1.32 -4.81
N GLU A 537 6.77 1.88 -4.92
CA GLU A 537 6.54 3.31 -4.78
C GLU A 537 6.94 3.77 -3.39
N ARG A 538 7.61 4.91 -3.32
CA ARG A 538 7.95 5.60 -2.07
C ARG A 538 7.33 6.98 -2.07
N ILE A 539 6.80 7.38 -0.93
CA ILE A 539 6.20 8.70 -0.73
C ILE A 539 6.89 9.42 0.43
N PRO A 540 7.23 10.70 0.28
CA PRO A 540 7.82 11.47 1.36
C PRO A 540 6.89 11.54 2.57
N MET A 541 7.42 11.32 3.77
CA MET A 541 6.64 11.51 5.00
C MET A 541 6.19 12.96 5.20
N SER A 542 6.93 13.91 4.61
CA SER A 542 6.60 15.34 4.61
C SER A 542 5.30 15.70 3.89
N ASP A 543 4.79 14.83 3.00
CA ASP A 543 3.51 15.07 2.31
C ASP A 543 2.31 14.92 3.25
N GLY A 544 2.51 14.24 4.39
CA GLY A 544 1.45 13.92 5.34
C GLY A 544 0.34 13.06 4.74
N PHE A 545 -0.80 13.04 5.42
CA PHE A 545 -1.98 12.32 4.94
C PHE A 545 -3.19 13.25 4.84
N LYS A 546 -4.03 13.09 3.81
CA LYS A 546 -5.34 13.75 3.67
C LYS A 546 -6.34 13.12 4.67
N SER A 547 -6.10 13.33 5.94
CA SER A 547 -6.85 12.75 7.06
C SER A 547 -7.06 13.80 8.14
N ASN A 548 -8.00 13.53 9.04
CA ASN A 548 -8.18 14.34 10.24
C ASN A 548 -8.21 13.44 11.48
N ALA A 549 -7.91 14.02 12.63
CA ALA A 549 -8.00 13.34 13.91
C ALA A 549 -8.50 14.30 15.00
N ALA A 550 -9.28 13.76 15.92
CA ALA A 550 -9.74 14.50 17.11
C ALA A 550 -9.29 13.76 18.38
N TYR A 551 -8.70 14.50 19.30
CA TYR A 551 -8.28 13.99 20.61
C TYR A 551 -9.33 14.28 21.66
N PHE A 552 -9.67 13.25 22.46
CA PHE A 552 -10.58 13.36 23.58
C PHE A 552 -9.93 12.83 24.85
N LYS A 553 -10.09 13.57 25.94
CA LYS A 553 -9.81 13.08 27.30
C LYS A 553 -11.13 12.65 27.91
N LEU A 554 -11.29 11.35 28.22
CA LEU A 554 -12.43 10.88 28.97
C LEU A 554 -12.33 11.34 30.43
N GLY A 555 -13.37 11.98 30.90
CA GLY A 555 -13.51 12.42 32.28
C GLY A 555 -14.85 11.98 32.84
N PHE A 556 -15.05 12.24 34.12
CA PHE A 556 -16.33 12.05 34.77
C PHE A 556 -17.02 13.41 34.94
N LEU A 557 -18.23 13.54 34.40
CA LEU A 557 -19.06 14.72 34.61
C LEU A 557 -20.02 14.51 35.79
N ASP A 558 -20.24 15.57 36.58
CA ASP A 558 -21.22 15.52 37.64
C ASP A 558 -22.63 15.40 37.06
N LYS A 559 -23.36 14.40 37.52
CA LYS A 559 -24.70 14.07 37.02
C LYS A 559 -25.70 15.20 37.13
N ALA A 560 -25.68 15.91 38.26
CA ALA A 560 -26.59 17.03 38.49
C ALA A 560 -26.27 18.22 37.60
N SER A 561 -24.97 18.51 37.40
CA SER A 561 -24.49 19.57 36.52
C SER A 561 -24.80 19.29 35.03
N VAL A 562 -24.74 18.03 34.60
CA VAL A 562 -25.16 17.62 33.27
C VAL A 562 -26.66 17.81 33.08
N ARG A 563 -27.49 17.37 34.06
CA ARG A 563 -28.93 17.48 34.02
C ARG A 563 -29.45 18.92 33.93
N VAL A 564 -28.80 19.85 34.62
CA VAL A 564 -29.16 21.28 34.57
C VAL A 564 -28.43 22.07 33.48
N GLY A 565 -27.75 21.39 32.56
CA GLY A 565 -27.07 21.99 31.42
C GLY A 565 -25.73 22.68 31.69
N ARG A 566 -25.29 22.77 32.95
CA ARG A 566 -24.04 23.50 33.32
C ARG A 566 -22.80 22.94 32.64
N GLN A 567 -22.79 21.67 32.26
CA GLN A 567 -21.68 20.98 31.59
C GLN A 567 -21.96 20.67 30.10
N PHE A 568 -22.90 21.40 29.50
CA PHE A 568 -23.28 21.21 28.10
C PHE A 568 -22.08 21.30 27.13
N ARG A 569 -21.14 22.21 27.41
CA ARG A 569 -19.94 22.41 26.58
C ARG A 569 -19.12 21.14 26.48
N GLU A 570 -18.92 20.45 27.57
CA GLU A 570 -18.14 19.21 27.67
C GLU A 570 -18.84 18.03 26.99
N MET A 571 -20.14 18.13 26.78
CA MET A 571 -20.93 17.11 26.07
C MET A 571 -20.91 17.25 24.55
N LEU A 572 -20.70 18.46 24.02
CA LEU A 572 -20.69 18.71 22.58
C LEU A 572 -19.82 17.74 21.75
N PRO A 573 -18.57 17.42 22.16
CA PRO A 573 -17.77 16.45 21.45
C PRO A 573 -18.40 15.05 21.40
N THR A 574 -19.07 14.63 22.47
CA THR A 574 -19.78 13.33 22.54
C THR A 574 -20.97 13.29 21.61
N LEU A 575 -21.73 14.39 21.53
CA LEU A 575 -22.87 14.52 20.63
C LEU A 575 -22.41 14.52 19.17
N TRP A 576 -21.34 15.23 18.87
CA TRP A 576 -20.71 15.24 17.56
C TRP A 576 -20.20 13.84 17.15
N MET A 577 -19.57 13.10 18.06
CA MET A 577 -19.18 11.70 17.79
C MET A 577 -20.40 10.81 17.51
N LYS A 578 -21.48 10.98 18.28
CA LYS A 578 -22.72 10.22 18.07
C LYS A 578 -23.40 10.59 16.75
N ALA A 579 -23.23 11.80 16.26
CA ALA A 579 -23.72 12.27 14.96
C ALA A 579 -22.86 11.82 13.77
N GLY A 580 -21.73 11.15 13.99
CA GLY A 580 -20.88 10.57 12.93
C GLY A 580 -19.59 11.32 12.61
N CYS A 581 -19.19 12.28 13.45
CA CYS A 581 -17.92 13.04 13.31
C CYS A 581 -17.78 13.82 12.00
N PHE A 582 -18.87 14.32 11.43
CA PHE A 582 -18.81 15.17 10.24
C PHE A 582 -18.26 16.56 10.57
N GLY A 583 -17.42 17.11 9.73
CA GLY A 583 -16.80 18.43 9.90
C GLY A 583 -15.92 18.54 11.16
N PRO A 584 -15.47 19.75 11.51
CA PRO A 584 -14.70 19.99 12.74
C PRO A 584 -15.58 19.82 13.99
N CYS A 585 -14.98 19.38 15.09
CA CYS A 585 -15.68 19.27 16.36
C CYS A 585 -16.23 20.64 16.81
N PRO A 586 -17.55 20.77 17.05
CA PRO A 586 -18.16 22.06 17.36
C PRO A 586 -17.71 22.60 18.72
N LYS A 587 -17.56 23.92 18.80
CA LYS A 587 -17.15 24.64 20.02
C LYS A 587 -18.13 25.77 20.31
N LEU A 588 -18.42 26.02 21.59
CA LEU A 588 -19.20 27.19 21.98
C LEU A 588 -18.31 28.44 22.04
N ALA A 589 -18.71 29.48 21.34
CA ALA A 589 -17.96 30.73 21.28
C ALA A 589 -18.03 31.59 22.56
N GLY A 590 -18.89 31.27 23.50
CA GLY A 590 -19.09 32.04 24.74
C GLY A 590 -19.42 31.18 25.94
N GLN A 591 -19.73 31.77 27.09
CA GLN A 591 -20.15 31.02 28.29
C GLN A 591 -21.65 30.67 28.27
N LYS A 592 -22.46 31.41 27.52
CA LYS A 592 -23.90 31.21 27.47
C LYS A 592 -24.23 30.01 26.56
N ILE A 593 -25.10 29.14 27.05
CA ILE A 593 -25.65 28.03 26.25
C ILE A 593 -26.67 28.62 25.28
N PRO A 594 -26.61 28.36 23.99
CA PRO A 594 -27.58 28.83 23.02
C PRO A 594 -28.94 28.12 23.23
N GLU A 595 -30.04 28.77 22.90
CA GLU A 595 -31.39 28.20 22.98
C GLU A 595 -31.53 26.98 22.05
N TYR A 596 -30.87 27.00 20.89
CA TYR A 596 -30.70 25.89 19.96
C TYR A 596 -29.47 26.11 19.09
N MET A 597 -29.04 25.06 18.42
CA MET A 597 -27.92 25.07 17.47
C MET A 597 -28.30 24.23 16.25
N VAL A 598 -28.10 24.78 15.03
CA VAL A 598 -28.20 24.05 13.77
C VAL A 598 -26.83 24.14 13.12
N ILE A 599 -26.17 23.00 12.89
CA ILE A 599 -24.78 22.94 12.43
C ILE A 599 -24.70 22.01 11.20
N PRO A 600 -24.98 22.54 10.00
CA PRO A 600 -25.02 21.75 8.77
C PRO A 600 -23.73 21.01 8.48
N GLU A 601 -22.56 21.63 8.69
CA GLU A 601 -21.25 21.01 8.49
C GLU A 601 -21.02 19.76 9.36
N ASN A 602 -21.69 19.69 10.53
CA ASN A 602 -21.65 18.54 11.42
C ASN A 602 -22.84 17.59 11.23
N ARG A 603 -23.76 17.90 10.30
CA ARG A 603 -25.02 17.19 10.06
C ARG A 603 -25.86 16.99 11.31
N MET A 604 -25.76 17.91 12.26
CA MET A 604 -26.48 17.80 13.53
C MET A 604 -27.13 19.10 13.98
N ALA A 605 -28.20 18.97 14.76
CA ALA A 605 -28.83 20.08 15.43
C ALA A 605 -29.21 19.72 16.87
N ILE A 606 -29.28 20.73 17.75
CA ILE A 606 -29.54 20.57 19.17
C ILE A 606 -30.56 21.62 19.59
N LEU A 607 -31.63 21.18 20.20
CA LEU A 607 -32.63 22.07 20.84
C LEU A 607 -32.45 22.05 22.36
N ASN A 608 -32.01 23.17 22.94
CA ASN A 608 -31.78 23.31 24.38
C ASN A 608 -32.98 23.89 25.10
N ASN A 609 -33.81 24.71 24.41
CA ASN A 609 -35.02 25.30 24.98
C ASN A 609 -36.25 24.98 24.12
N ASN A 610 -37.20 24.23 24.68
CA ASN A 610 -38.39 23.78 23.99
C ASN A 610 -39.29 24.97 23.52
N SER A 611 -39.23 26.16 24.16
CA SER A 611 -39.98 27.32 23.72
C SER A 611 -39.56 27.83 22.33
N CYS A 612 -38.34 27.47 21.86
CA CYS A 612 -37.83 27.83 20.55
C CYS A 612 -38.09 26.77 19.48
N TYR A 613 -38.90 25.73 19.79
CA TYR A 613 -39.08 24.59 18.89
C TYR A 613 -39.54 24.96 17.47
N ALA A 614 -40.52 25.87 17.34
CA ALA A 614 -41.04 26.28 16.03
C ALA A 614 -39.93 26.87 15.11
N LYS A 615 -39.11 27.79 15.65
CA LYS A 615 -38.01 28.39 14.93
C LYS A 615 -36.90 27.35 14.62
N PHE A 616 -36.66 26.47 15.56
CA PHE A 616 -35.69 25.40 15.40
C PHE A 616 -36.06 24.45 14.25
N VAL A 617 -37.35 24.06 14.15
CA VAL A 617 -37.84 23.21 13.04
C VAL A 617 -37.64 23.90 11.69
N GLU A 618 -38.03 25.19 11.60
CA GLU A 618 -37.87 25.97 10.38
C GLU A 618 -36.38 26.01 9.92
N GLU A 619 -35.44 26.21 10.82
CA GLU A 619 -34.01 26.21 10.50
C GLU A 619 -33.48 24.80 10.13
N VAL A 620 -33.99 23.75 10.77
CA VAL A 620 -33.62 22.36 10.42
C VAL A 620 -34.18 21.99 9.05
N GLU A 621 -35.40 22.40 8.69
CA GLU A 621 -35.99 22.18 7.37
C GLU A 621 -35.23 22.92 6.25
N ASN A 622 -34.67 24.09 6.56
CA ASN A 622 -33.83 24.87 5.65
C ASN A 622 -32.39 24.32 5.51
N ALA A 623 -32.03 23.31 6.31
CA ALA A 623 -30.70 22.67 6.30
C ALA A 623 -30.83 21.16 6.03
N PRO A 624 -31.01 20.74 4.75
CA PRO A 624 -31.27 19.35 4.37
C PRO A 624 -30.11 18.39 4.71
N GLU A 625 -28.93 18.90 5.02
CA GLU A 625 -27.78 18.13 5.47
C GLU A 625 -27.93 17.58 6.88
N ILE A 626 -28.87 18.11 7.68
CA ILE A 626 -29.07 17.66 9.07
C ILE A 626 -29.65 16.25 9.09
N GLU A 627 -28.89 15.34 9.66
CA GLU A 627 -29.27 13.94 9.81
C GLU A 627 -29.62 13.55 11.25
N THR A 628 -29.06 14.26 12.24
CA THR A 628 -29.20 13.93 13.67
C THR A 628 -29.66 15.14 14.47
N VAL A 629 -30.73 14.97 15.26
CA VAL A 629 -31.24 16.01 16.14
C VAL A 629 -31.27 15.54 17.59
N TYR A 630 -30.78 16.39 18.49
CA TYR A 630 -30.83 16.21 19.94
C TYR A 630 -31.86 17.14 20.57
N LEU A 631 -32.79 16.58 21.29
CA LEU A 631 -33.86 17.33 21.98
C LEU A 631 -33.63 17.25 23.48
N VAL A 632 -33.36 18.39 24.08
CA VAL A 632 -33.16 18.48 25.55
C VAL A 632 -34.49 18.59 26.25
N THR A 633 -34.95 17.47 26.80
CA THR A 633 -36.21 17.42 27.59
C THR A 633 -36.21 16.21 28.53
N ASP A 634 -36.77 16.39 29.69
CA ASP A 634 -37.03 15.32 30.68
C ASP A 634 -38.40 14.64 30.46
N SER A 635 -39.23 15.18 29.56
CA SER A 635 -40.60 14.71 29.27
C SER A 635 -40.59 13.79 28.04
N ASP A 636 -40.97 12.53 28.24
CA ASP A 636 -41.16 11.56 27.12
C ASP A 636 -42.28 11.99 26.19
N ALA A 637 -43.31 12.65 26.70
CA ALA A 637 -44.42 13.14 25.91
C ALA A 637 -43.96 14.26 24.96
N ASP A 638 -43.22 15.25 25.49
CA ASP A 638 -42.68 16.34 24.69
C ASP A 638 -41.68 15.84 23.65
N TYR A 639 -40.80 14.90 24.02
CA TYR A 639 -39.88 14.28 23.07
C TYR A 639 -40.62 13.61 21.91
N ARG A 640 -41.67 12.81 22.21
CA ARG A 640 -42.47 12.13 21.17
C ARG A 640 -43.18 13.12 20.24
N ILE A 641 -43.68 14.22 20.78
CA ILE A 641 -44.33 15.25 19.98
C ILE A 641 -43.34 15.96 19.10
N MET A 642 -42.22 16.44 19.67
CA MET A 642 -41.21 17.16 18.95
C MET A 642 -40.47 16.29 17.89
N SER A 643 -40.16 15.04 18.22
CA SER A 643 -39.49 14.14 17.28
C SER A 643 -40.33 13.79 16.06
N ARG A 644 -41.66 13.73 16.17
CA ARG A 644 -42.59 13.49 15.05
C ARG A 644 -42.67 14.66 14.07
N GLY A 645 -42.40 15.87 14.55
CA GLY A 645 -42.40 17.07 13.72
C GLY A 645 -41.09 17.31 12.94
N LEU A 646 -40.11 16.42 13.04
CA LEU A 646 -38.79 16.54 12.40
C LEU A 646 -38.61 15.46 11.33
N ASN A 647 -38.29 15.86 10.12
CA ASN A 647 -37.96 14.94 9.02
C ASN A 647 -36.45 14.69 8.93
N VAL A 648 -35.89 13.97 9.91
CA VAL A 648 -34.45 13.65 10.00
C VAL A 648 -34.26 12.15 10.26
N LYS A 649 -33.05 11.64 9.97
CA LYS A 649 -32.76 10.21 10.14
C LYS A 649 -32.78 9.75 11.59
N HIS A 650 -32.29 10.61 12.50
CA HIS A 650 -32.10 10.25 13.91
C HIS A 650 -32.54 11.38 14.83
N THR A 651 -33.34 11.04 15.85
CA THR A 651 -33.66 11.94 16.94
C THR A 651 -33.30 11.29 18.27
N TYR A 652 -32.74 12.06 19.18
CA TYR A 652 -32.33 11.58 20.50
C TYR A 652 -32.83 12.52 21.59
N GLN A 653 -33.39 11.93 22.66
CA GLN A 653 -33.75 12.65 23.87
C GLN A 653 -32.48 12.85 24.71
N LEU A 654 -31.97 14.08 24.79
CA LEU A 654 -30.80 14.37 25.58
C LEU A 654 -31.13 14.38 27.07
N TYR A 655 -30.18 14.07 27.92
CA TYR A 655 -30.20 13.86 29.35
C TYR A 655 -30.90 12.57 29.81
N ARG A 656 -32.00 12.13 29.25
CA ARG A 656 -32.65 10.89 29.66
C ARG A 656 -31.91 9.65 29.10
N ASP A 657 -31.67 9.59 27.81
CA ASP A 657 -30.92 8.49 27.20
C ASP A 657 -29.52 8.36 27.83
N TYR A 658 -28.91 9.49 28.16
CA TYR A 658 -27.63 9.52 28.86
C TYR A 658 -27.71 8.93 30.27
N LEU A 659 -28.75 9.26 31.01
CA LEU A 659 -28.98 8.75 32.37
C LEU A 659 -29.34 7.26 32.40
N ASP A 660 -30.10 6.78 31.42
CA ASP A 660 -30.47 5.36 31.32
C ASP A 660 -29.25 4.50 30.94
N ASN A 661 -28.42 4.97 30.03
CA ASN A 661 -27.15 4.33 29.70
C ASN A 661 -26.17 4.31 30.89
N PHE A 662 -26.15 5.35 31.72
CA PHE A 662 -25.35 5.38 32.94
C PHE A 662 -25.87 4.38 33.99
N ARG A 663 -27.19 4.24 34.12
CA ARG A 663 -27.83 3.26 35.06
C ARG A 663 -27.51 1.82 34.66
N ILE A 664 -27.49 1.48 33.39
CA ILE A 664 -27.12 0.15 32.91
C ILE A 664 -25.68 -0.21 33.31
N ASN A 665 -24.76 0.77 33.30
CA ASN A 665 -23.36 0.56 33.65
C ASN A 665 -23.08 0.66 35.17
N SER A 666 -23.95 1.30 35.93
CA SER A 666 -23.78 1.47 37.39
C SER A 666 -24.44 0.35 38.25
N ARG A 667 -25.21 -0.55 37.62
CA ARG A 667 -25.87 -1.68 38.29
C ARG A 667 -25.01 -2.96 38.24
N ARG A 668 -23.70 -2.84 38.46
CA ARG A 668 -22.80 -3.99 38.71
C ARG A 668 -22.15 -3.85 40.07
#